data_3960805b66f27413b0ba4653cffbb82e
#
_entry.id   3960805b66f27413b0ba4653cffbb82e
#
_cell.length_a   1.000
_cell.length_b   1.000
_cell.length_c   1.000
_cell.angle_alpha   90.00
_cell.angle_beta   90.00
_cell.angle_gamma   90.00
#
_symmetry.space_group_name_H-M   'P 1'
#
loop_
_entity.id
_entity.type
_entity.pdbx_description
1 polymer ?
#
loop_
_entity_poly.entity_id
_entity_poly.type
_entity_poly.pdbx_seq_one_letter_code
_entity_poly.pdbx_strand_id
1 'polypeptide(L)'
;MEDKGQPMSFGGIVDVRVAVVRAEKGSALEAEELIAIADSARGYQRLREQLEVQSESAPLLWQRAESIEDFVDLYATVSRAFEPDGRLADTASRQLGLLRKKVARLLQNLENKAKSMLDDARIVEHLQDSYWTQREERYVLPVKASSRSRVPGVVHGSSGSGQTVFVEPHALVELNNELKLAEYEEREEELRILAALSARVGRDAEALRNASDIVVELDVIAGAGNLANFLHARAPNFSEDGKTVDLRNASHPLMLLSGKPCVANDILMEEGKLLIISGPNAGGKTVALKTVGLAVLMSRYGLHIATGEGSSLPWFREVRAAIGDSQSLESELSTFSAHLVLLRSFLNEAGPGSLVLIDEICSATEPEQGGALAQSVLETLADQGTTALVTTHYERLKALASHDERFQNASVGFDLERMAPTFHLHLGVPGASAAIDVARRMGLPEPVNARAETLAGGGRAKMDELLRIVTDERERLTDERKALSEERAATASAYEEARALQTEAAENARRQHEKDYEGAMSALRQARSELERAKKGIKKRVSVDASSLKHDKGKVDALAATVGKHAPKKPQPEGNAPSEGQLAVGTTVSVISLGNRGVVAEAPRKGTVLIQVGLIKTRVPFSDLRLAKAAKKKTDSLRTPRGSIQVTVSKAVDDATARSPDSTLDLRGERADDALARVDQFLDSSLLCERECVFVVHGHGTGALRTAVRAHLKRHPSIAKWRRGEQGEGGDGVTLVWLRD
;
A
#
# COMPACT_ATOMS: atom_id res chain seq x y z
N MET A 1 2.73 7.39 -2.23
CA MET A 1 1.44 7.26 -2.94
C MET A 1 0.38 6.66 -2.04
N GLU A 2 0.62 5.51 -1.45
CA GLU A 2 -0.32 4.84 -0.52
C GLU A 2 -0.61 5.67 0.73
N ASP A 3 0.40 6.25 1.37
CA ASP A 3 0.22 7.16 2.52
C ASP A 3 -0.68 8.36 2.23
N LYS A 4 -0.87 8.72 0.95
CA LYS A 4 -1.79 9.77 0.50
C LYS A 4 -3.16 9.22 0.07
N GLY A 5 -3.43 7.91 0.27
CA GLY A 5 -4.68 7.26 -0.12
C GLY A 5 -4.90 7.12 -1.63
N GLN A 6 -3.82 7.08 -2.41
CA GLN A 6 -3.86 6.96 -3.87
C GLN A 6 -2.97 5.80 -4.36
N PRO A 7 -3.33 4.54 -4.08
CA PRO A 7 -2.57 3.39 -4.54
C PRO A 7 -2.55 3.30 -6.07
N MET A 8 -1.52 2.67 -6.64
CA MET A 8 -1.48 2.36 -8.06
C MET A 8 -2.60 1.39 -8.43
N SER A 9 -3.29 1.66 -9.54
CA SER A 9 -4.42 0.84 -10.00
C SER A 9 -4.01 -0.04 -11.18
N PHE A 10 -4.03 -1.35 -10.98
CA PHE A 10 -3.78 -2.36 -12.01
C PHE A 10 -5.06 -3.03 -12.52
N GLY A 11 -6.23 -2.51 -12.18
CA GLY A 11 -7.52 -3.09 -12.53
C GLY A 11 -7.75 -3.20 -14.05
N GLY A 12 -8.14 -4.39 -14.49
CA GLY A 12 -8.37 -4.71 -15.91
C GLY A 12 -7.12 -5.08 -16.70
N ILE A 13 -5.94 -5.14 -16.07
CA ILE A 13 -4.70 -5.60 -16.69
C ILE A 13 -4.54 -7.10 -16.46
N VAL A 14 -4.30 -7.83 -17.54
CA VAL A 14 -3.98 -9.27 -17.52
C VAL A 14 -2.76 -9.56 -18.37
N ASP A 15 -2.15 -10.72 -18.20
CA ASP A 15 -1.00 -11.10 -19.05
C ASP A 15 -1.46 -11.45 -20.47
N VAL A 16 -1.23 -10.53 -21.39
CA VAL A 16 -1.59 -10.65 -22.81
C VAL A 16 -0.40 -10.98 -23.73
N ARG A 17 0.80 -11.16 -23.19
CA ARG A 17 2.05 -11.31 -23.97
C ARG A 17 2.00 -12.44 -24.98
N VAL A 18 1.41 -13.58 -24.62
CA VAL A 18 1.28 -14.75 -25.52
C VAL A 18 0.38 -14.42 -26.71
N ALA A 19 -0.77 -13.80 -26.47
CA ALA A 19 -1.70 -13.38 -27.53
C ALA A 19 -1.07 -12.32 -28.45
N VAL A 20 -0.40 -11.34 -27.87
CA VAL A 20 0.32 -10.29 -28.62
C VAL A 20 1.39 -10.87 -29.55
N VAL A 21 2.19 -11.84 -29.08
CA VAL A 21 3.19 -12.53 -29.93
C VAL A 21 2.54 -13.32 -31.06
N ARG A 22 1.37 -13.94 -30.83
CA ARG A 22 0.62 -14.64 -31.88
C ARG A 22 0.11 -13.67 -32.95
N ALA A 23 -0.43 -12.50 -32.51
CA ALA A 23 -0.89 -11.46 -33.42
C ALA A 23 0.27 -10.89 -34.27
N GLU A 24 1.43 -10.66 -33.67
CA GLU A 24 2.65 -10.21 -34.35
C GLU A 24 3.08 -11.18 -35.47
N LYS A 25 2.91 -12.48 -35.23
CA LYS A 25 3.20 -13.56 -36.21
C LYS A 25 2.09 -13.73 -37.26
N GLY A 26 1.05 -12.90 -37.25
CA GLY A 26 -0.05 -12.91 -38.21
C GLY A 26 -1.18 -13.91 -37.88
N SER A 27 -1.21 -14.49 -36.68
CA SER A 27 -2.33 -15.34 -36.26
C SER A 27 -3.56 -14.49 -35.93
N ALA A 28 -4.73 -14.95 -36.34
CA ALA A 28 -5.99 -14.38 -35.86
C ALA A 28 -6.20 -14.76 -34.40
N LEU A 29 -6.58 -13.80 -33.58
CA LEU A 29 -6.93 -13.96 -32.17
C LEU A 29 -8.42 -14.15 -32.01
N GLU A 30 -8.81 -14.78 -30.91
CA GLU A 30 -10.20 -14.93 -30.52
C GLU A 30 -10.74 -13.62 -29.90
N ALA A 31 -12.08 -13.50 -29.86
CA ALA A 31 -12.75 -12.32 -29.34
C ALA A 31 -12.32 -11.97 -27.89
N GLU A 32 -12.26 -12.99 -27.03
CA GLU A 32 -11.85 -12.85 -25.62
C GLU A 32 -10.41 -12.33 -25.48
N GLU A 33 -9.49 -12.80 -26.33
CA GLU A 33 -8.10 -12.35 -26.34
C GLU A 33 -7.97 -10.89 -26.79
N LEU A 34 -8.73 -10.48 -27.83
CA LEU A 34 -8.77 -9.10 -28.30
C LEU A 34 -9.33 -8.14 -27.26
N ILE A 35 -10.39 -8.54 -26.57
CA ILE A 35 -10.99 -7.77 -25.48
C ILE A 35 -9.99 -7.64 -24.32
N ALA A 36 -9.35 -8.73 -23.91
CA ALA A 36 -8.34 -8.74 -22.86
C ALA A 36 -7.15 -7.81 -23.19
N ILE A 37 -6.70 -7.80 -24.44
CA ILE A 37 -5.65 -6.88 -24.91
C ILE A 37 -6.13 -5.43 -24.84
N ALA A 38 -7.35 -5.14 -25.28
CA ALA A 38 -7.91 -3.79 -25.24
C ALA A 38 -8.07 -3.28 -23.80
N ASP A 39 -8.58 -4.12 -22.90
CA ASP A 39 -8.75 -3.76 -21.47
C ASP A 39 -7.40 -3.55 -20.81
N SER A 40 -6.40 -4.38 -21.10
CA SER A 40 -5.03 -4.22 -20.62
C SER A 40 -4.41 -2.92 -21.13
N ALA A 41 -4.55 -2.62 -22.43
CA ALA A 41 -4.08 -1.39 -23.05
C ALA A 41 -4.71 -0.13 -22.39
N ARG A 42 -6.02 -0.18 -22.09
CA ARG A 42 -6.69 0.85 -21.30
C ARG A 42 -6.15 0.94 -19.87
N GLY A 43 -5.83 -0.22 -19.27
CA GLY A 43 -5.21 -0.28 -17.94
C GLY A 43 -3.85 0.39 -17.92
N TYR A 44 -3.00 0.13 -18.92
CA TYR A 44 -1.69 0.77 -19.09
C TYR A 44 -1.80 2.29 -19.21
N GLN A 45 -2.74 2.75 -20.01
CA GLN A 45 -2.99 4.18 -20.19
C GLN A 45 -3.41 4.86 -18.87
N ARG A 46 -4.35 4.26 -18.14
CA ARG A 46 -4.80 4.78 -16.83
C ARG A 46 -3.68 4.83 -15.80
N LEU A 47 -2.84 3.80 -15.76
CA LEU A 47 -1.69 3.76 -14.85
C LEU A 47 -0.68 4.86 -15.18
N ARG A 48 -0.38 5.05 -16.46
CA ARG A 48 0.48 6.15 -16.95
C ARG A 48 -0.07 7.51 -16.53
N GLU A 49 -1.36 7.80 -16.83
CA GLU A 49 -2.02 9.06 -16.46
C GLU A 49 -2.02 9.29 -14.95
N GLN A 50 -2.26 8.24 -14.15
CA GLN A 50 -2.19 8.32 -12.69
C GLN A 50 -0.79 8.72 -12.20
N LEU A 51 0.27 8.14 -12.78
CA LEU A 51 1.66 8.43 -12.41
C LEU A 51 2.12 9.79 -12.94
N GLU A 52 1.62 10.25 -14.08
CA GLU A 52 1.88 11.59 -14.62
C GLU A 52 1.40 12.68 -13.64
N VAL A 53 0.18 12.57 -13.13
CA VAL A 53 -0.37 13.49 -12.12
C VAL A 53 0.48 13.50 -10.84
N GLN A 54 1.18 12.42 -10.55
CA GLN A 54 2.01 12.27 -9.36
C GLN A 54 3.51 12.42 -9.64
N SER A 55 3.90 12.89 -10.81
CA SER A 55 5.30 12.99 -11.25
C SER A 55 6.20 13.79 -10.31
N GLU A 56 5.68 14.85 -9.66
CA GLU A 56 6.42 15.62 -8.66
C GLU A 56 6.64 14.85 -7.35
N SER A 57 5.66 14.04 -6.92
CA SER A 57 5.72 13.30 -5.64
C SER A 57 6.38 11.93 -5.76
N ALA A 58 6.38 11.33 -6.95
CA ALA A 58 6.94 10.02 -7.25
C ALA A 58 7.72 10.01 -8.58
N PRO A 59 8.79 10.83 -8.71
CA PRO A 59 9.48 11.06 -9.98
C PRO A 59 10.09 9.78 -10.56
N LEU A 60 10.57 8.85 -9.75
CA LEU A 60 11.15 7.59 -10.21
C LEU A 60 10.11 6.64 -10.79
N LEU A 61 8.89 6.63 -10.25
CA LEU A 61 7.79 5.83 -10.81
C LEU A 61 7.33 6.42 -12.14
N TRP A 62 7.22 7.76 -12.23
CA TRP A 62 6.90 8.44 -13.47
C TRP A 62 7.95 8.16 -14.55
N GLN A 63 9.24 8.27 -14.24
CA GLN A 63 10.33 7.95 -15.18
C GLN A 63 10.23 6.54 -15.77
N ARG A 64 9.67 5.57 -15.05
CA ARG A 64 9.40 4.23 -15.57
C ARG A 64 8.17 4.21 -16.48
N ALA A 65 7.11 4.91 -16.09
CA ALA A 65 5.82 4.88 -16.78
C ALA A 65 5.76 5.81 -18.02
N GLU A 66 6.59 6.83 -18.11
CA GLU A 66 6.55 7.81 -19.21
C GLU A 66 6.79 7.18 -20.59
N SER A 67 7.53 6.06 -20.64
CA SER A 67 7.80 5.30 -21.88
C SER A 67 6.66 4.37 -22.31
N ILE A 68 5.58 4.27 -21.55
CA ILE A 68 4.35 3.58 -21.97
C ILE A 68 3.70 4.42 -23.08
N GLU A 69 3.52 3.82 -24.25
CA GLU A 69 2.90 4.48 -25.40
C GLU A 69 1.39 4.69 -25.19
N ASP A 70 0.81 5.55 -26.06
CA ASP A 70 -0.63 5.82 -26.05
C ASP A 70 -1.39 4.71 -26.80
N PHE A 71 -2.32 4.06 -26.12
CA PHE A 71 -3.17 2.98 -26.65
C PHE A 71 -4.63 3.37 -26.82
N VAL A 72 -4.98 4.66 -26.72
CA VAL A 72 -6.37 5.14 -26.81
C VAL A 72 -7.04 4.68 -28.12
N ASP A 73 -6.33 4.79 -29.25
CA ASP A 73 -6.85 4.38 -30.56
C ASP A 73 -7.03 2.86 -30.67
N LEU A 74 -6.07 2.08 -30.19
CA LEU A 74 -6.16 0.61 -30.12
C LEU A 74 -7.37 0.17 -29.30
N TYR A 75 -7.46 0.68 -28.07
CA TYR A 75 -8.60 0.39 -27.19
C TYR A 75 -9.93 0.77 -27.84
N ALA A 76 -10.04 1.99 -28.38
CA ALA A 76 -11.27 2.47 -29.00
C ALA A 76 -11.66 1.63 -30.23
N THR A 77 -10.68 1.21 -31.04
CA THR A 77 -10.91 0.40 -32.23
C THR A 77 -11.43 -0.98 -31.87
N VAL A 78 -10.79 -1.66 -30.91
CA VAL A 78 -11.20 -3.00 -30.50
C VAL A 78 -12.53 -2.95 -29.75
N SER A 79 -12.68 -2.06 -28.75
CA SER A 79 -13.89 -1.99 -27.93
C SER A 79 -15.16 -1.66 -28.72
N ARG A 80 -15.06 -0.87 -29.82
CA ARG A 80 -16.22 -0.60 -30.70
C ARG A 80 -16.65 -1.80 -31.52
N ALA A 81 -15.78 -2.79 -31.70
CA ALA A 81 -16.09 -3.98 -32.47
C ALA A 81 -16.86 -5.03 -31.69
N PHE A 82 -16.94 -4.92 -30.37
CA PHE A 82 -17.59 -5.91 -29.51
C PHE A 82 -18.74 -5.30 -28.70
N GLU A 83 -19.76 -6.12 -28.46
CA GLU A 83 -20.82 -5.86 -27.50
C GLU A 83 -20.37 -6.23 -26.07
N PRO A 84 -21.07 -5.79 -25.02
CA PRO A 84 -20.72 -6.10 -23.63
C PRO A 84 -20.68 -7.60 -23.29
N ASP A 85 -21.37 -8.42 -24.07
CA ASP A 85 -21.40 -9.89 -23.93
C ASP A 85 -20.25 -10.61 -24.66
N GLY A 86 -19.33 -9.84 -25.26
CA GLY A 86 -18.15 -10.36 -25.97
C GLY A 86 -18.38 -10.76 -27.44
N ARG A 87 -19.61 -10.64 -27.95
CA ARG A 87 -19.88 -10.89 -29.38
C ARG A 87 -19.50 -9.67 -30.22
N LEU A 88 -19.15 -9.92 -31.49
CA LEU A 88 -18.93 -8.84 -32.45
C LEU A 88 -20.21 -8.01 -32.60
N ALA A 89 -20.09 -6.70 -32.50
CA ALA A 89 -21.20 -5.78 -32.69
C ALA A 89 -21.64 -5.75 -34.16
N ASP A 90 -22.92 -5.53 -34.43
CA ASP A 90 -23.46 -5.35 -35.78
C ASP A 90 -22.80 -4.17 -36.51
N THR A 91 -22.26 -3.23 -35.74
CA THR A 91 -21.56 -2.04 -36.20
C THR A 91 -20.06 -2.29 -36.46
N ALA A 92 -19.54 -3.46 -36.11
CA ALA A 92 -18.12 -3.83 -36.32
C ALA A 92 -17.75 -3.76 -37.82
N SER A 93 -18.68 -4.17 -38.70
CA SER A 93 -18.61 -3.83 -40.11
C SER A 93 -20.02 -3.61 -40.70
N ARG A 94 -20.11 -2.80 -41.77
CA ARG A 94 -21.38 -2.65 -42.49
C ARG A 94 -21.88 -3.98 -43.07
N GLN A 95 -20.95 -4.84 -43.50
CA GLN A 95 -21.23 -6.14 -44.10
C GLN A 95 -21.82 -7.10 -43.06
N LEU A 96 -21.24 -7.19 -41.86
CA LEU A 96 -21.75 -8.02 -40.79
C LEU A 96 -23.20 -7.67 -40.40
N GLY A 97 -23.48 -6.37 -40.23
CA GLY A 97 -24.86 -5.93 -39.92
C GLY A 97 -25.88 -6.24 -41.00
N LEU A 98 -25.47 -6.25 -42.29
CA LEU A 98 -26.32 -6.65 -43.39
C LEU A 98 -26.54 -8.18 -43.42
N LEU A 99 -25.49 -8.97 -43.17
CA LEU A 99 -25.55 -10.42 -43.15
C LEU A 99 -26.43 -10.94 -42.00
N ARG A 100 -26.27 -10.41 -40.80
CA ARG A 100 -27.11 -10.73 -39.63
C ARG A 100 -28.58 -10.42 -39.88
N LYS A 101 -28.92 -9.29 -40.52
CA LYS A 101 -30.28 -8.98 -40.93
C LYS A 101 -30.80 -9.94 -42.00
N LYS A 102 -29.93 -10.40 -42.92
CA LYS A 102 -30.25 -11.39 -43.95
C LYS A 102 -30.56 -12.74 -43.28
N VAL A 103 -29.71 -13.22 -42.37
CA VAL A 103 -29.88 -14.45 -41.60
C VAL A 103 -31.17 -14.41 -40.79
N ALA A 104 -31.41 -13.34 -40.02
CA ALA A 104 -32.63 -13.19 -39.22
C ALA A 104 -33.91 -13.22 -40.08
N ARG A 105 -33.88 -12.57 -41.25
CA ARG A 105 -35.01 -12.58 -42.18
C ARG A 105 -35.26 -13.97 -42.77
N LEU A 106 -34.21 -14.68 -43.18
CA LEU A 106 -34.27 -16.04 -43.73
C LEU A 106 -34.78 -17.03 -42.69
N LEU A 107 -34.29 -16.91 -41.44
CA LEU A 107 -34.78 -17.71 -40.32
C LEU A 107 -36.27 -17.51 -40.07
N GLN A 108 -36.72 -16.25 -40.01
CA GLN A 108 -38.16 -15.95 -39.84
C GLN A 108 -39.00 -16.47 -40.99
N ASN A 109 -38.54 -16.36 -42.23
CA ASN A 109 -39.22 -16.90 -43.41
C ASN A 109 -39.33 -18.43 -43.34
N LEU A 110 -38.27 -19.12 -42.92
CA LEU A 110 -38.19 -20.54 -42.77
C LEU A 110 -39.13 -21.03 -41.66
N GLU A 111 -39.12 -20.37 -40.49
CA GLU A 111 -40.05 -20.66 -39.38
C GLU A 111 -41.50 -20.48 -39.78
N ASN A 112 -41.83 -19.37 -40.46
CA ASN A 112 -43.18 -19.12 -40.96
C ASN A 112 -43.64 -20.23 -41.96
N LYS A 113 -42.73 -20.65 -42.84
CA LYS A 113 -43.01 -21.70 -43.82
C LYS A 113 -43.20 -23.06 -43.12
N ALA A 114 -42.29 -23.41 -42.18
CA ALA A 114 -42.41 -24.62 -41.39
C ALA A 114 -43.74 -24.64 -40.59
N LYS A 115 -44.09 -23.52 -39.94
CA LYS A 115 -45.35 -23.36 -39.23
C LYS A 115 -46.57 -23.57 -40.16
N SER A 116 -46.58 -22.95 -41.35
CA SER A 116 -47.67 -23.14 -42.31
C SER A 116 -47.83 -24.59 -42.75
N MET A 117 -46.73 -25.37 -42.74
CA MET A 117 -46.74 -26.81 -43.05
C MET A 117 -47.30 -27.62 -41.86
N LEU A 118 -47.10 -27.19 -40.62
CA LEU A 118 -47.69 -27.80 -39.43
C LEU A 118 -49.17 -27.52 -39.32
N ASP A 119 -49.69 -26.47 -39.98
CA ASP A 119 -51.11 -26.13 -40.06
C ASP A 119 -51.78 -26.79 -41.26
N ASP A 120 -51.09 -27.40 -42.25
CA ASP A 120 -51.66 -28.10 -43.41
C ASP A 120 -52.09 -29.50 -43.02
N ALA A 121 -53.43 -29.74 -42.99
CA ALA A 121 -54.02 -31.01 -42.62
C ALA A 121 -53.47 -32.22 -43.41
N ARG A 122 -53.02 -32.01 -44.67
CA ARG A 122 -52.43 -33.04 -45.53
C ARG A 122 -51.06 -33.50 -45.11
N ILE A 123 -50.37 -32.67 -44.31
CA ILE A 123 -49.00 -32.96 -43.82
C ILE A 123 -49.08 -33.45 -42.37
N VAL A 124 -49.95 -32.82 -41.54
CA VAL A 124 -50.03 -33.08 -40.10
C VAL A 124 -50.41 -34.55 -39.82
N GLU A 125 -51.30 -35.20 -40.60
CA GLU A 125 -51.61 -36.59 -40.39
C GLU A 125 -50.47 -37.59 -40.56
N HIS A 126 -49.42 -37.14 -41.27
CA HIS A 126 -48.18 -37.94 -41.55
C HIS A 126 -47.05 -37.62 -40.57
N LEU A 127 -47.20 -36.55 -39.75
CA LEU A 127 -46.19 -36.20 -38.72
C LEU A 127 -46.32 -37.10 -37.50
N GLN A 128 -45.19 -37.41 -36.87
CA GLN A 128 -45.14 -38.10 -35.59
C GLN A 128 -45.63 -37.17 -34.47
N ASP A 129 -45.17 -35.93 -34.54
CA ASP A 129 -45.49 -34.82 -33.61
C ASP A 129 -45.59 -33.50 -34.39
N SER A 130 -46.44 -32.57 -33.95
CA SER A 130 -46.71 -31.30 -34.62
C SER A 130 -45.66 -30.22 -34.19
N TYR A 131 -44.38 -30.48 -34.44
CA TYR A 131 -43.30 -29.52 -34.25
C TYR A 131 -42.28 -29.64 -35.38
N TRP A 132 -41.43 -28.65 -35.53
CA TRP A 132 -40.20 -28.70 -36.35
C TRP A 132 -38.97 -28.74 -35.45
N THR A 133 -37.89 -29.30 -35.94
CA THR A 133 -36.64 -29.38 -35.21
C THR A 133 -35.46 -29.16 -36.16
N GLN A 134 -34.26 -28.97 -35.59
CA GLN A 134 -33.02 -28.95 -36.38
C GLN A 134 -32.34 -30.31 -36.32
N ARG A 135 -31.86 -30.78 -37.50
CA ARG A 135 -30.99 -31.94 -37.68
C ARG A 135 -29.92 -31.58 -38.69
N GLU A 136 -28.66 -31.82 -38.35
CA GLU A 136 -27.53 -31.44 -39.21
C GLU A 136 -27.61 -29.97 -39.65
N GLU A 137 -28.04 -29.09 -38.70
CA GLU A 137 -28.24 -27.66 -38.90
C GLU A 137 -29.25 -27.28 -39.97
N ARG A 138 -30.23 -28.18 -40.25
CA ARG A 138 -31.33 -27.99 -41.17
C ARG A 138 -32.68 -28.10 -40.43
N TYR A 139 -33.64 -27.34 -40.83
CA TYR A 139 -34.97 -27.37 -40.30
C TYR A 139 -35.75 -28.52 -40.95
N VAL A 140 -36.21 -29.46 -40.14
CA VAL A 140 -36.83 -30.73 -40.58
C VAL A 140 -38.13 -30.97 -39.80
N LEU A 141 -39.02 -31.78 -40.39
CA LEU A 141 -40.26 -32.24 -39.76
C LEU A 141 -40.10 -33.71 -39.32
N PRO A 142 -40.62 -34.09 -38.12
CA PRO A 142 -40.63 -35.48 -37.66
C PRO A 142 -41.79 -36.22 -38.31
N VAL A 143 -41.50 -37.05 -39.33
CA VAL A 143 -42.48 -37.81 -40.11
C VAL A 143 -42.53 -39.24 -39.61
N LYS A 144 -43.75 -39.86 -39.52
CA LYS A 144 -43.87 -41.27 -39.22
C LYS A 144 -43.17 -42.09 -40.30
N ALA A 145 -42.33 -43.06 -39.92
CA ALA A 145 -41.56 -43.88 -40.84
C ALA A 145 -42.47 -44.56 -41.91
N SER A 146 -43.69 -44.98 -41.52
CA SER A 146 -44.68 -45.58 -42.43
C SER A 146 -45.25 -44.59 -43.45
N SER A 147 -45.19 -43.30 -43.18
CA SER A 147 -45.75 -42.20 -44.00
C SER A 147 -44.69 -41.41 -44.76
N ARG A 148 -43.41 -41.84 -44.76
CA ARG A 148 -42.31 -41.12 -45.36
C ARG A 148 -42.52 -40.71 -46.83
N SER A 149 -43.13 -41.60 -47.66
CA SER A 149 -43.43 -41.32 -49.06
C SER A 149 -44.49 -40.24 -49.28
N ARG A 150 -45.24 -39.91 -48.26
CA ARG A 150 -46.34 -38.89 -48.31
C ARG A 150 -45.82 -37.45 -48.06
N VAL A 151 -44.63 -37.32 -47.47
CA VAL A 151 -43.95 -36.01 -47.27
C VAL A 151 -42.70 -36.01 -48.15
N PRO A 152 -42.78 -35.46 -49.40
CA PRO A 152 -41.63 -35.41 -50.29
C PRO A 152 -40.53 -34.49 -49.74
N GLY A 153 -39.29 -35.03 -49.62
CA GLY A 153 -38.18 -34.30 -49.05
C GLY A 153 -36.92 -35.14 -48.84
N VAL A 154 -35.89 -34.53 -48.31
CA VAL A 154 -34.58 -35.15 -47.99
C VAL A 154 -34.63 -35.67 -46.55
N VAL A 155 -34.10 -36.87 -46.32
CA VAL A 155 -34.03 -37.47 -44.97
C VAL A 155 -32.69 -37.11 -44.32
N HIS A 156 -32.79 -36.54 -43.13
CA HIS A 156 -31.63 -36.17 -42.28
C HIS A 156 -31.53 -37.03 -41.01
N GLY A 157 -31.94 -38.24 -41.04
CA GLY A 157 -31.86 -39.21 -39.96
C GLY A 157 -33.19 -39.78 -39.49
N SER A 158 -33.12 -40.71 -38.54
CA SER A 158 -34.24 -41.33 -37.89
C SER A 158 -34.12 -41.34 -36.37
N SER A 159 -35.23 -41.51 -35.64
CA SER A 159 -35.20 -41.70 -34.19
C SER A 159 -34.52 -43.05 -33.84
N GLY A 160 -34.04 -43.17 -32.59
CA GLY A 160 -33.40 -44.39 -32.10
C GLY A 160 -34.29 -45.65 -32.18
N SER A 161 -35.62 -45.46 -32.15
CA SER A 161 -36.61 -46.58 -32.37
C SER A 161 -36.94 -46.84 -33.84
N GLY A 162 -36.43 -46.03 -34.78
CA GLY A 162 -36.75 -46.12 -36.20
C GLY A 162 -38.21 -45.74 -36.58
N GLN A 163 -39.04 -45.32 -35.62
CA GLN A 163 -40.45 -44.98 -35.86
C GLN A 163 -40.66 -43.62 -36.47
N THR A 164 -39.69 -42.67 -36.27
CA THR A 164 -39.72 -41.31 -36.78
C THR A 164 -38.55 -41.08 -37.72
N VAL A 165 -38.84 -40.47 -38.85
CA VAL A 165 -37.83 -40.07 -39.86
C VAL A 165 -37.87 -38.54 -39.92
N PHE A 166 -36.70 -37.90 -39.79
CA PHE A 166 -36.57 -36.44 -39.88
C PHE A 166 -36.42 -36.06 -41.35
N VAL A 167 -37.46 -35.47 -41.91
CA VAL A 167 -37.52 -35.09 -43.30
C VAL A 167 -37.42 -33.58 -43.47
N GLU A 168 -36.53 -33.12 -44.35
CA GLU A 168 -36.52 -31.75 -44.89
C GLU A 168 -37.46 -31.72 -46.11
N PRO A 169 -38.64 -31.13 -45.98
CA PRO A 169 -39.58 -31.05 -47.13
C PRO A 169 -38.97 -30.22 -48.24
N HIS A 170 -39.25 -30.58 -49.51
CA HIS A 170 -38.75 -29.84 -50.68
C HIS A 170 -39.04 -28.33 -50.60
N ALA A 171 -40.17 -27.94 -50.00
CA ALA A 171 -40.53 -26.55 -49.80
C ALA A 171 -39.60 -25.76 -48.81
N LEU A 172 -38.80 -26.46 -48.02
CA LEU A 172 -37.82 -25.86 -47.08
C LEU A 172 -36.37 -25.95 -47.59
N VAL A 173 -36.08 -26.80 -48.55
CA VAL A 173 -34.70 -27.08 -49.03
C VAL A 173 -34.00 -25.77 -49.49
N GLU A 174 -34.69 -25.00 -50.31
CA GLU A 174 -34.12 -23.74 -50.84
C GLU A 174 -33.82 -22.73 -49.71
N LEU A 175 -34.82 -22.53 -48.79
CA LEU A 175 -34.67 -21.63 -47.64
C LEU A 175 -33.57 -22.11 -46.68
N ASN A 176 -33.49 -23.42 -46.42
CA ASN A 176 -32.39 -23.98 -45.60
C ASN A 176 -31.01 -23.76 -46.29
N ASN A 177 -30.93 -23.91 -47.61
CA ASN A 177 -29.70 -23.68 -48.36
C ASN A 177 -29.31 -22.18 -48.33
N GLU A 178 -30.26 -21.26 -48.54
CA GLU A 178 -30.00 -19.82 -48.46
C GLU A 178 -29.61 -19.42 -47.04
N LEU A 179 -30.24 -19.97 -46.01
CA LEU A 179 -29.86 -19.72 -44.62
C LEU A 179 -28.42 -20.17 -44.34
N LYS A 180 -28.10 -21.40 -44.72
CA LYS A 180 -26.74 -21.94 -44.56
C LYS A 180 -25.67 -21.10 -45.27
N LEU A 181 -25.97 -20.67 -46.48
CA LEU A 181 -25.03 -19.81 -47.21
C LEU A 181 -24.84 -18.45 -46.48
N ALA A 182 -25.96 -17.89 -45.99
CA ALA A 182 -25.91 -16.62 -45.28
C ALA A 182 -25.17 -16.74 -43.94
N GLU A 183 -25.35 -17.82 -43.18
CA GLU A 183 -24.61 -18.13 -41.93
C GLU A 183 -23.11 -18.34 -42.20
N TYR A 184 -22.76 -18.99 -43.31
CA TYR A 184 -21.37 -19.13 -43.74
C TYR A 184 -20.75 -17.79 -44.08
N GLU A 185 -21.42 -16.96 -44.87
CA GLU A 185 -21.00 -15.60 -45.22
C GLU A 185 -20.83 -14.73 -43.97
N GLU A 186 -21.72 -14.84 -42.98
CA GLU A 186 -21.64 -14.16 -41.68
C GLU A 186 -20.37 -14.58 -40.93
N ARG A 187 -20.12 -15.88 -40.82
CA ARG A 187 -18.95 -16.42 -40.13
C ARG A 187 -17.64 -16.06 -40.82
N GLU A 188 -17.59 -16.05 -42.14
CA GLU A 188 -16.44 -15.59 -42.92
C GLU A 188 -16.15 -14.09 -42.64
N GLU A 189 -17.19 -13.27 -42.56
CA GLU A 189 -17.02 -11.84 -42.23
C GLU A 189 -16.58 -11.64 -40.79
N GLU A 190 -17.09 -12.44 -39.83
CA GLU A 190 -16.62 -12.41 -38.44
C GLU A 190 -15.12 -12.74 -38.37
N LEU A 191 -14.68 -13.80 -39.02
CA LEU A 191 -13.26 -14.19 -39.07
C LEU A 191 -12.40 -13.09 -39.73
N ARG A 192 -12.93 -12.43 -40.77
CA ARG A 192 -12.24 -11.31 -41.43
C ARG A 192 -12.05 -10.11 -40.47
N ILE A 193 -13.08 -9.81 -39.68
CA ILE A 193 -13.02 -8.72 -38.68
C ILE A 193 -12.00 -9.07 -37.61
N LEU A 194 -12.05 -10.27 -37.05
CA LEU A 194 -11.08 -10.74 -36.02
C LEU A 194 -9.65 -10.71 -36.56
N ALA A 195 -9.42 -11.15 -37.79
CA ALA A 195 -8.11 -11.07 -38.42
C ALA A 195 -7.61 -9.63 -38.60
N ALA A 196 -8.49 -8.71 -38.99
CA ALA A 196 -8.15 -7.29 -39.14
C ALA A 196 -7.81 -6.64 -37.79
N LEU A 197 -8.55 -6.96 -36.72
CA LEU A 197 -8.26 -6.49 -35.35
C LEU A 197 -6.96 -7.10 -34.84
N SER A 198 -6.72 -8.38 -35.08
CA SER A 198 -5.46 -9.06 -34.71
C SER A 198 -4.25 -8.44 -35.43
N ALA A 199 -4.39 -8.12 -36.71
CA ALA A 199 -3.35 -7.41 -37.44
C ALA A 199 -3.12 -5.99 -36.92
N ARG A 200 -4.14 -5.32 -36.37
CA ARG A 200 -3.98 -4.04 -35.68
C ARG A 200 -3.18 -4.19 -34.38
N VAL A 201 -3.47 -5.20 -33.57
CA VAL A 201 -2.71 -5.59 -32.36
C VAL A 201 -1.27 -5.93 -32.74
N GLY A 202 -1.06 -6.72 -33.80
CA GLY A 202 0.27 -7.11 -34.26
C GLY A 202 1.18 -5.93 -34.63
N ARG A 203 0.61 -4.81 -35.13
CA ARG A 203 1.38 -3.58 -35.41
C ARG A 203 1.90 -2.89 -34.15
N ASP A 204 1.12 -2.96 -33.07
CA ASP A 204 1.46 -2.34 -31.79
C ASP A 204 2.12 -3.35 -30.82
N ALA A 205 2.54 -4.52 -31.31
CA ALA A 205 2.99 -5.63 -30.47
C ALA A 205 4.24 -5.28 -29.64
N GLU A 206 5.19 -4.55 -30.19
CA GLU A 206 6.39 -4.11 -29.46
C GLU A 206 6.02 -3.15 -28.32
N ALA A 207 5.19 -2.16 -28.58
CA ALA A 207 4.70 -1.20 -27.59
C ALA A 207 3.90 -1.89 -26.48
N LEU A 208 3.03 -2.86 -26.83
CA LEU A 208 2.25 -3.63 -25.86
C LEU A 208 3.13 -4.52 -24.96
N ARG A 209 4.17 -5.14 -25.50
CA ARG A 209 5.14 -5.91 -24.70
C ARG A 209 5.92 -5.01 -23.75
N ASN A 210 6.46 -3.90 -24.27
CA ASN A 210 7.17 -2.92 -23.44
C ASN A 210 6.29 -2.41 -22.30
N ALA A 211 5.05 -2.02 -22.60
CA ALA A 211 4.09 -1.60 -21.58
C ALA A 211 3.81 -2.71 -20.55
N SER A 212 3.64 -3.96 -20.99
CA SER A 212 3.45 -5.11 -20.09
C SER A 212 4.64 -5.28 -19.14
N ASP A 213 5.87 -5.19 -19.64
CA ASP A 213 7.08 -5.35 -18.84
C ASP A 213 7.22 -4.24 -17.81
N ILE A 214 6.97 -2.99 -18.20
CA ILE A 214 6.96 -1.84 -17.29
C ILE A 214 5.90 -2.01 -16.21
N VAL A 215 4.70 -2.45 -16.58
CA VAL A 215 3.61 -2.66 -15.62
C VAL A 215 3.94 -3.77 -14.62
N VAL A 216 4.59 -4.85 -15.07
CA VAL A 216 5.09 -5.91 -14.17
C VAL A 216 6.11 -5.35 -13.17
N GLU A 217 7.05 -4.51 -13.61
CA GLU A 217 7.99 -3.84 -12.70
C GLU A 217 7.24 -2.95 -11.68
N LEU A 218 6.26 -2.16 -12.14
CA LEU A 218 5.48 -1.29 -11.27
C LEU A 218 4.61 -2.06 -10.28
N ASP A 219 4.06 -3.22 -10.68
CA ASP A 219 3.28 -4.09 -9.80
C ASP A 219 4.17 -4.70 -8.69
N VAL A 220 5.37 -5.15 -9.04
CA VAL A 220 6.36 -5.62 -8.04
C VAL A 220 6.72 -4.51 -7.06
N ILE A 221 6.93 -3.27 -7.55
CA ILE A 221 7.23 -2.12 -6.69
C ILE A 221 6.03 -1.79 -5.78
N ALA A 222 4.81 -1.85 -6.32
CA ALA A 222 3.59 -1.66 -5.52
C ALA A 222 3.46 -2.75 -4.44
N GLY A 223 3.66 -4.01 -4.82
CA GLY A 223 3.66 -5.12 -3.87
C GLY A 223 4.71 -4.97 -2.76
N ALA A 224 5.93 -4.52 -3.11
CA ALA A 224 6.98 -4.23 -2.14
C ALA A 224 6.59 -3.05 -1.21
N GLY A 225 5.95 -2.01 -1.75
CA GLY A 225 5.41 -0.88 -0.97
C GLY A 225 4.32 -1.31 0.00
N ASN A 226 3.36 -2.11 -0.46
CA ASN A 226 2.30 -2.67 0.37
C ASN A 226 2.86 -3.54 1.50
N LEU A 227 3.83 -4.40 1.19
CA LEU A 227 4.53 -5.21 2.18
C LEU A 227 5.24 -4.32 3.21
N ALA A 228 5.92 -3.27 2.77
CA ALA A 228 6.60 -2.33 3.65
C ALA A 228 5.62 -1.63 4.61
N ASN A 229 4.48 -1.16 4.11
CA ASN A 229 3.44 -0.55 4.92
C ASN A 229 2.86 -1.53 5.96
N PHE A 230 2.53 -2.74 5.53
CA PHE A 230 2.01 -3.78 6.43
C PHE A 230 2.98 -4.12 7.56
N LEU A 231 4.27 -4.23 7.25
CA LEU A 231 5.33 -4.54 8.21
C LEU A 231 5.80 -3.32 9.02
N HIS A 232 5.28 -2.12 8.74
CA HIS A 232 5.87 -0.85 9.21
C HIS A 232 7.37 -0.77 8.93
N ALA A 233 7.78 -1.37 7.80
CA ALA A 233 9.16 -1.52 7.39
C ALA A 233 9.75 -0.22 6.84
N ARG A 234 11.05 -0.08 6.95
CA ARG A 234 11.79 1.09 6.49
C ARG A 234 12.85 0.70 5.46
N ALA A 235 13.19 1.64 4.60
CA ALA A 235 14.30 1.45 3.68
C ALA A 235 15.59 1.21 4.48
N PRO A 236 16.35 0.15 4.19
CA PRO A 236 17.62 -0.08 4.85
C PRO A 236 18.63 1.03 4.48
N ASN A 237 19.30 1.59 5.47
CA ASN A 237 20.47 2.38 5.21
C ASN A 237 21.66 1.42 5.06
N PHE A 238 22.45 1.61 4.03
CA PHE A 238 23.73 0.91 3.96
C PHE A 238 24.77 1.72 4.74
N SER A 239 25.47 1.05 5.69
CA SER A 239 26.43 1.71 6.55
C SER A 239 27.55 2.36 5.71
N GLU A 240 27.90 3.62 6.00
CA GLU A 240 28.95 4.36 5.28
C GLU A 240 30.32 3.70 5.42
N ASP A 241 30.59 3.08 6.57
CA ASP A 241 31.81 2.30 6.84
C ASP A 241 31.79 0.90 6.18
N GLY A 242 30.59 0.46 5.69
CA GLY A 242 30.35 -0.83 5.09
C GLY A 242 30.53 -2.02 6.04
N LYS A 243 30.58 -1.79 7.38
CA LYS A 243 31.02 -2.79 8.34
C LYS A 243 30.09 -3.06 9.51
N THR A 244 29.12 -2.21 9.75
CA THR A 244 28.29 -2.32 10.96
C THR A 244 26.87 -2.76 10.64
N VAL A 245 26.41 -3.84 11.28
CA VAL A 245 25.01 -4.23 11.38
C VAL A 245 24.44 -3.50 12.60
N ASP A 246 23.59 -2.50 12.42
CA ASP A 246 22.83 -1.81 13.47
C ASP A 246 21.34 -1.92 13.13
N LEU A 247 20.70 -2.95 13.67
CA LEU A 247 19.25 -3.17 13.52
C LEU A 247 18.57 -2.75 14.82
N ARG A 248 17.77 -1.70 14.77
CA ARG A 248 17.03 -1.18 15.91
C ARG A 248 15.57 -1.62 15.82
N ASN A 249 15.00 -2.05 16.93
CA ASN A 249 13.63 -2.57 16.99
C ASN A 249 13.31 -3.57 15.87
N ALA A 250 14.24 -4.47 15.56
CA ALA A 250 14.10 -5.45 14.50
C ALA A 250 13.05 -6.50 14.88
N SER A 251 12.07 -6.67 14.01
CA SER A 251 10.97 -7.63 14.17
C SER A 251 11.02 -8.71 13.09
N HIS A 252 10.57 -9.91 13.43
CA HIS A 252 10.54 -11.03 12.48
C HIS A 252 9.39 -10.84 11.48
N PRO A 253 9.65 -10.62 10.18
CA PRO A 253 8.60 -10.22 9.22
C PRO A 253 7.47 -11.24 9.08
N LEU A 254 7.79 -12.55 9.07
CA LEU A 254 6.76 -13.60 8.95
C LEU A 254 5.89 -13.75 10.21
N MET A 255 6.39 -13.36 11.39
CA MET A 255 5.56 -13.31 12.60
C MET A 255 4.58 -12.16 12.53
N LEU A 256 5.03 -10.98 12.08
CA LEU A 256 4.15 -9.84 11.87
C LEU A 256 3.07 -10.16 10.83
N LEU A 257 3.42 -10.76 9.68
CA LEU A 257 2.47 -11.17 8.65
C LEU A 257 1.43 -12.18 9.14
N SER A 258 1.81 -13.05 10.07
CA SER A 258 0.89 -14.05 10.63
C SER A 258 0.12 -13.56 11.86
N GLY A 259 0.24 -12.28 12.23
CA GLY A 259 -0.41 -11.70 13.41
C GLY A 259 0.09 -12.27 14.76
N LYS A 260 1.23 -12.98 14.77
CA LYS A 260 1.79 -13.53 15.99
C LYS A 260 2.50 -12.45 16.80
N PRO A 261 2.41 -12.49 18.14
CA PRO A 261 3.19 -11.59 18.99
C PRO A 261 4.67 -11.68 18.65
N CYS A 262 5.30 -10.54 18.37
CA CYS A 262 6.73 -10.43 18.06
C CYS A 262 7.35 -9.36 18.96
N VAL A 263 8.38 -9.72 19.71
CA VAL A 263 9.17 -8.78 20.49
C VAL A 263 10.29 -8.24 19.59
N ALA A 264 10.29 -6.93 19.40
CA ALA A 264 11.33 -6.26 18.62
C ALA A 264 12.65 -6.22 19.42
N ASN A 265 13.77 -6.39 18.73
CA ASN A 265 15.09 -6.44 19.34
C ASN A 265 16.09 -5.53 18.64
N ASP A 266 17.02 -4.97 19.41
CA ASP A 266 18.18 -4.26 18.91
C ASP A 266 19.33 -5.25 18.70
N ILE A 267 19.90 -5.25 17.50
CA ILE A 267 21.01 -6.15 17.13
C ILE A 267 22.14 -5.30 16.56
N LEU A 268 23.25 -5.27 17.28
CA LEU A 268 24.44 -4.53 16.90
C LEU A 268 25.63 -5.48 16.80
N MET A 269 26.26 -5.53 15.63
CA MET A 269 27.49 -6.29 15.41
C MET A 269 28.34 -5.65 14.30
N GLU A 270 29.65 -5.84 14.38
CA GLU A 270 30.58 -5.40 13.36
C GLU A 270 30.86 -6.52 12.33
N GLU A 271 31.13 -6.13 11.08
CA GLU A 271 31.55 -7.09 10.05
C GLU A 271 32.86 -7.78 10.46
N GLY A 272 32.94 -9.08 10.18
CA GLY A 272 34.08 -9.91 10.57
C GLY A 272 34.04 -10.36 12.03
N LYS A 273 33.03 -9.97 12.80
CA LYS A 273 32.81 -10.47 14.16
C LYS A 273 31.72 -11.54 14.22
N LEU A 274 31.83 -12.41 15.23
CA LEU A 274 30.89 -13.49 15.48
C LEU A 274 30.07 -13.18 16.73
N LEU A 275 28.72 -13.13 16.58
CA LEU A 275 27.78 -12.94 17.67
C LEU A 275 27.30 -14.30 18.18
N ILE A 276 27.62 -14.65 19.44
CA ILE A 276 27.22 -15.88 20.10
C ILE A 276 25.99 -15.60 20.96
N ILE A 277 24.85 -16.14 20.54
CA ILE A 277 23.57 -15.99 21.24
C ILE A 277 23.33 -17.20 22.13
N SER A 278 23.24 -16.97 23.45
CA SER A 278 23.03 -18.01 24.46
C SER A 278 21.73 -17.81 25.22
N GLY A 279 21.29 -18.82 26.00
CA GLY A 279 20.06 -18.76 26.81
C GLY A 279 19.18 -19.99 26.63
N PRO A 280 18.02 -20.04 27.31
CA PRO A 280 17.14 -21.20 27.30
C PRO A 280 16.56 -21.49 25.92
N ASN A 281 16.24 -22.78 25.67
CA ASN A 281 15.46 -23.17 24.50
C ASN A 281 14.06 -22.52 24.59
N ALA A 282 13.43 -22.19 23.49
CA ALA A 282 12.23 -21.38 23.41
C ALA A 282 12.38 -19.89 23.81
N GLY A 283 13.58 -19.39 24.13
CA GLY A 283 13.84 -17.98 24.44
C GLY A 283 13.86 -17.03 23.24
N GLY A 284 13.71 -17.54 22.01
CA GLY A 284 13.71 -16.72 20.79
C GLY A 284 15.05 -16.62 20.06
N LYS A 285 16.07 -17.41 20.43
CA LYS A 285 17.41 -17.42 19.77
C LYS A 285 17.29 -17.63 18.26
N THR A 286 16.59 -18.65 17.82
CA THR A 286 16.36 -18.97 16.39
C THR A 286 15.59 -17.86 15.68
N VAL A 287 14.65 -17.20 16.39
CA VAL A 287 13.88 -16.07 15.83
C VAL A 287 14.81 -14.88 15.57
N ALA A 288 15.66 -14.52 16.54
CA ALA A 288 16.63 -13.43 16.36
C ALA A 288 17.57 -13.68 15.18
N LEU A 289 18.10 -14.90 15.06
CA LEU A 289 18.96 -15.33 13.97
C LEU A 289 18.26 -15.24 12.60
N LYS A 290 17.00 -15.74 12.51
CA LYS A 290 16.18 -15.61 11.30
C LYS A 290 15.83 -14.15 10.96
N THR A 291 15.59 -13.32 11.97
CA THR A 291 15.29 -11.89 11.77
C THR A 291 16.43 -11.18 11.05
N VAL A 292 17.68 -11.40 11.49
CA VAL A 292 18.87 -10.82 10.83
C VAL A 292 19.02 -11.35 9.40
N GLY A 293 18.91 -12.67 9.22
CA GLY A 293 19.02 -13.29 7.89
C GLY A 293 17.99 -12.76 6.91
N LEU A 294 16.74 -12.64 7.34
CA LEU A 294 15.67 -12.08 6.53
C LEU A 294 15.86 -10.60 6.24
N ALA A 295 16.29 -9.80 7.23
CA ALA A 295 16.60 -8.38 7.00
C ALA A 295 17.66 -8.19 5.91
N VAL A 296 18.75 -8.98 5.96
CA VAL A 296 19.79 -8.96 4.93
C VAL A 296 19.27 -9.40 3.57
N LEU A 297 18.53 -10.50 3.50
CA LEU A 297 17.95 -10.99 2.23
C LEU A 297 16.95 -10.00 1.65
N MET A 298 16.04 -9.46 2.46
CA MET A 298 15.08 -8.44 2.03
C MET A 298 15.80 -7.22 1.46
N SER A 299 16.85 -6.73 2.13
CA SER A 299 17.66 -5.60 1.64
C SER A 299 18.30 -5.89 0.29
N ARG A 300 18.82 -7.10 0.09
CA ARG A 300 19.44 -7.53 -1.18
C ARG A 300 18.45 -7.56 -2.34
N TYR A 301 17.19 -7.84 -2.05
CA TYR A 301 16.10 -7.82 -3.05
C TYR A 301 15.42 -6.46 -3.18
N GLY A 302 15.94 -5.42 -2.53
CA GLY A 302 15.38 -4.06 -2.60
C GLY A 302 14.10 -3.88 -1.79
N LEU A 303 13.80 -4.81 -0.89
CA LEU A 303 12.65 -4.70 0.01
C LEU A 303 13.02 -3.91 1.27
N HIS A 304 12.05 -3.22 1.83
CA HIS A 304 12.17 -2.58 3.13
C HIS A 304 12.23 -3.63 4.25
N ILE A 305 12.89 -3.31 5.35
CA ILE A 305 13.10 -4.19 6.50
C ILE A 305 12.25 -3.76 7.70
N ALA A 306 11.74 -4.72 8.44
CA ALA A 306 10.90 -4.48 9.63
C ALA A 306 11.75 -4.06 10.83
N THR A 307 12.24 -2.81 10.79
CA THR A 307 13.15 -2.24 11.79
C THR A 307 12.80 -0.79 12.12
N GLY A 308 13.30 -0.29 13.24
CA GLY A 308 13.19 1.11 13.64
C GLY A 308 14.09 2.04 12.85
N GLU A 309 13.88 3.33 13.06
CA GLU A 309 14.62 4.41 12.40
C GLU A 309 16.12 4.40 12.78
N GLY A 310 16.97 4.69 11.80
CA GLY A 310 18.43 4.69 11.97
C GLY A 310 19.08 3.32 11.85
N SER A 311 18.32 2.28 11.49
CA SER A 311 18.89 0.97 11.21
C SER A 311 19.75 0.97 9.96
N SER A 312 20.89 0.27 10.01
CA SER A 312 21.83 0.14 8.90
C SER A 312 22.41 -1.26 8.79
N LEU A 313 22.77 -1.65 7.57
CA LEU A 313 23.38 -2.93 7.25
C LEU A 313 24.57 -2.73 6.32
N PRO A 314 25.64 -3.54 6.42
CA PRO A 314 26.63 -3.65 5.38
C PRO A 314 26.06 -4.43 4.18
N TRP A 315 26.68 -4.30 3.02
CA TRP A 315 26.30 -5.07 1.84
C TRP A 315 26.94 -6.46 1.88
N PHE A 316 26.20 -7.46 2.36
CA PHE A 316 26.65 -8.85 2.32
C PHE A 316 26.53 -9.43 0.90
N ARG A 317 27.61 -10.08 0.42
CA ARG A 317 27.62 -10.76 -0.87
C ARG A 317 26.75 -12.01 -0.86
N GLU A 318 26.74 -12.74 0.26
CA GLU A 318 26.01 -13.98 0.42
C GLU A 318 25.53 -14.16 1.86
N VAL A 319 24.50 -14.96 2.00
CA VAL A 319 23.95 -15.40 3.28
C VAL A 319 23.95 -16.93 3.27
N ARG A 320 24.60 -17.53 4.25
CA ARG A 320 24.65 -18.97 4.44
C ARG A 320 23.98 -19.34 5.75
N ALA A 321 23.10 -20.33 5.74
CA ALA A 321 22.29 -20.65 6.91
C ALA A 321 22.27 -22.16 7.16
N ALA A 322 22.55 -22.54 8.41
CA ALA A 322 22.28 -23.86 8.96
C ALA A 322 21.24 -23.67 10.09
N ILE A 323 19.96 -23.59 9.70
CA ILE A 323 18.82 -23.32 10.58
C ILE A 323 17.75 -24.36 10.31
N GLY A 324 17.30 -25.04 11.32
CA GLY A 324 16.17 -25.96 11.24
C GLY A 324 16.32 -27.16 12.16
N ASP A 325 15.20 -27.63 12.70
CA ASP A 325 15.10 -28.88 13.43
C ASP A 325 15.24 -30.02 12.45
N SER A 326 16.37 -30.71 12.52
CA SER A 326 16.56 -32.02 11.88
C SER A 326 15.81 -33.13 12.66
N GLN A 327 14.71 -32.81 13.32
CA GLN A 327 13.88 -33.75 14.08
C GLN A 327 12.94 -34.56 13.16
N SER A 328 13.47 -35.15 12.11
CA SER A 328 12.81 -36.34 11.54
C SER A 328 13.30 -37.58 12.31
N LEU A 329 12.37 -38.28 12.92
CA LEU A 329 12.56 -39.40 13.84
C LEU A 329 13.35 -40.60 13.30
N GLU A 330 13.94 -40.53 12.11
CA GLU A 330 14.58 -41.71 11.47
C GLU A 330 16.11 -41.67 11.39
N SER A 331 16.79 -40.59 11.84
CA SER A 331 18.24 -40.56 11.67
C SER A 331 19.00 -39.55 12.55
N GLU A 332 19.21 -39.81 13.84
CA GLU A 332 20.10 -38.99 14.69
C GLU A 332 21.54 -38.91 14.16
N LEU A 333 22.09 -40.00 13.62
CA LEU A 333 23.42 -40.03 12.97
C LEU A 333 23.45 -39.26 11.64
N SER A 334 22.32 -39.18 10.91
CA SER A 334 22.24 -38.42 9.64
C SER A 334 22.17 -36.91 9.90
N THR A 335 21.60 -36.48 11.02
CA THR A 335 21.43 -35.08 11.42
C THR A 335 22.75 -34.39 11.70
N PHE A 336 23.60 -35.00 12.56
CA PHE A 336 24.92 -34.46 12.87
C PHE A 336 25.82 -34.45 11.64
N SER A 337 25.80 -35.53 10.84
CA SER A 337 26.61 -35.63 9.61
C SER A 337 26.18 -34.58 8.58
N ALA A 338 24.88 -34.35 8.40
CA ALA A 338 24.37 -33.31 7.50
C ALA A 338 24.78 -31.91 7.96
N HIS A 339 24.73 -31.64 9.27
CA HIS A 339 25.18 -30.38 9.86
C HIS A 339 26.69 -30.17 9.61
N LEU A 340 27.53 -31.22 9.78
CA LEU A 340 28.96 -31.15 9.48
C LEU A 340 29.26 -30.89 7.99
N VAL A 341 28.47 -31.44 7.09
CA VAL A 341 28.60 -31.15 5.64
C VAL A 341 28.34 -29.68 5.35
N LEU A 342 27.33 -29.09 5.98
CA LEU A 342 27.03 -27.65 5.86
C LEU A 342 28.18 -26.80 6.46
N LEU A 343 28.63 -27.11 7.67
CA LEU A 343 29.76 -26.41 8.30
C LEU A 343 31.03 -26.48 7.44
N ARG A 344 31.31 -27.66 6.84
CA ARG A 344 32.43 -27.80 5.90
C ARG A 344 32.28 -26.89 4.69
N SER A 345 31.08 -26.76 4.13
CA SER A 345 30.86 -25.84 3.00
C SER A 345 31.07 -24.38 3.42
N PHE A 346 30.63 -24.01 4.63
CA PHE A 346 30.85 -22.66 5.15
C PHE A 346 32.35 -22.36 5.32
N LEU A 347 33.11 -23.29 5.92
CA LEU A 347 34.55 -23.13 6.08
C LEU A 347 35.32 -23.04 4.75
N ASN A 348 34.83 -23.66 3.70
CA ASN A 348 35.51 -23.63 2.40
C ASN A 348 35.17 -22.39 1.57
N GLU A 349 34.01 -21.80 1.76
CA GLU A 349 33.42 -20.82 0.83
C GLU A 349 33.12 -19.46 1.49
N ALA A 350 32.94 -19.40 2.83
CA ALA A 350 32.68 -18.14 3.51
C ALA A 350 33.97 -17.32 3.69
N GLY A 351 33.82 -16.00 3.78
CA GLY A 351 34.90 -15.04 3.97
C GLY A 351 34.39 -13.63 4.20
N PRO A 352 35.23 -12.61 3.98
CA PRO A 352 34.80 -11.22 4.15
C PRO A 352 33.59 -10.87 3.27
N GLY A 353 32.58 -10.26 3.84
CA GLY A 353 31.32 -9.95 3.17
C GLY A 353 30.33 -11.12 3.10
N SER A 354 30.61 -12.26 3.79
CA SER A 354 29.65 -13.34 3.99
C SER A 354 28.95 -13.20 5.34
N LEU A 355 27.63 -13.48 5.38
CA LEU A 355 26.87 -13.66 6.61
C LEU A 355 26.57 -15.14 6.81
N VAL A 356 27.04 -15.71 7.93
CA VAL A 356 26.80 -17.11 8.30
C VAL A 356 25.88 -17.17 9.52
N LEU A 357 24.82 -17.98 9.40
CA LEU A 357 23.81 -18.15 10.43
C LEU A 357 23.76 -19.62 10.85
N ILE A 358 24.12 -19.91 12.11
CA ILE A 358 24.16 -21.29 12.61
C ILE A 358 23.29 -21.41 13.86
N ASP A 359 22.27 -22.23 13.78
CA ASP A 359 21.42 -22.54 14.92
C ASP A 359 21.91 -23.81 15.63
N GLU A 360 22.08 -23.73 16.94
CA GLU A 360 22.53 -24.83 17.81
C GLU A 360 23.78 -25.57 17.31
N ILE A 361 24.87 -24.83 17.10
CA ILE A 361 26.10 -25.39 16.52
C ILE A 361 26.56 -26.66 17.23
N CYS A 362 26.72 -27.76 16.49
CA CYS A 362 27.20 -29.06 16.95
C CYS A 362 26.41 -29.67 18.12
N SER A 363 25.10 -29.38 18.29
CA SER A 363 24.30 -29.83 19.46
C SER A 363 24.01 -31.33 19.48
N ALA A 364 24.07 -32.00 18.34
CA ALA A 364 23.70 -33.43 18.24
C ALA A 364 24.86 -34.42 18.50
N THR A 365 25.78 -34.11 19.43
CA THR A 365 26.90 -34.95 19.80
C THR A 365 27.26 -34.77 21.28
N GLU A 366 28.26 -35.54 21.79
CA GLU A 366 28.74 -35.43 23.15
C GLU A 366 29.13 -33.97 23.48
N PRO A 367 28.65 -33.38 24.58
CA PRO A 367 28.80 -31.96 24.88
C PRO A 367 30.25 -31.43 24.89
N GLU A 368 31.20 -32.23 25.37
CA GLU A 368 32.61 -31.83 25.45
C GLU A 368 33.25 -31.77 24.05
N GLN A 369 33.06 -32.81 23.26
CA GLN A 369 33.58 -32.91 21.90
C GLN A 369 32.85 -31.92 20.95
N GLY A 370 31.51 -31.82 21.06
CA GLY A 370 30.71 -30.87 20.30
C GLY A 370 31.10 -29.44 20.58
N GLY A 371 31.31 -29.07 21.85
CA GLY A 371 31.78 -27.73 22.22
C GLY A 371 33.19 -27.40 21.72
N ALA A 372 34.12 -28.40 21.74
CA ALA A 372 35.48 -28.21 21.21
C ALA A 372 35.48 -28.05 19.69
N LEU A 373 34.67 -28.87 18.97
CA LEU A 373 34.52 -28.77 17.52
C LEU A 373 33.88 -27.45 17.13
N ALA A 374 32.81 -27.03 17.80
CA ALA A 374 32.13 -25.77 17.57
C ALA A 374 33.07 -24.59 17.75
N GLN A 375 33.90 -24.59 18.81
CA GLN A 375 34.89 -23.54 19.05
C GLN A 375 35.89 -23.48 17.90
N SER A 376 36.44 -24.60 17.45
CA SER A 376 37.43 -24.65 16.35
C SER A 376 36.81 -24.15 15.03
N VAL A 377 35.57 -24.49 14.74
CA VAL A 377 34.83 -24.00 13.56
C VAL A 377 34.66 -22.47 13.64
N LEU A 378 34.25 -21.94 14.80
CA LEU A 378 34.02 -20.50 14.95
C LEU A 378 35.35 -19.70 14.89
N GLU A 379 36.42 -20.20 15.49
CA GLU A 379 37.76 -19.58 15.40
C GLU A 379 38.22 -19.53 13.93
N THR A 380 38.02 -20.61 13.16
CA THR A 380 38.38 -20.63 11.75
C THR A 380 37.53 -19.64 10.92
N LEU A 381 36.22 -19.53 11.15
CA LEU A 381 35.37 -18.52 10.49
C LEU A 381 35.80 -17.11 10.86
N ALA A 382 36.19 -16.88 12.10
CA ALA A 382 36.74 -15.58 12.55
C ALA A 382 38.06 -15.24 11.85
N ASP A 383 38.97 -16.20 11.73
CA ASP A 383 40.24 -16.03 10.99
C ASP A 383 40.02 -15.71 9.51
N GLN A 384 38.94 -16.21 8.93
CA GLN A 384 38.53 -15.90 7.56
C GLN A 384 37.86 -14.52 7.41
N GLY A 385 37.64 -13.78 8.51
CA GLY A 385 36.93 -12.49 8.48
C GLY A 385 35.44 -12.62 8.16
N THR A 386 34.82 -13.77 8.44
CA THR A 386 33.39 -14.03 8.23
C THR A 386 32.57 -13.38 9.32
N THR A 387 31.46 -12.75 8.97
CA THR A 387 30.45 -12.30 9.93
C THR A 387 29.48 -13.43 10.23
N ALA A 388 29.31 -13.80 11.51
CA ALA A 388 28.41 -14.89 11.85
C ALA A 388 27.53 -14.60 13.09
N LEU A 389 26.29 -15.11 13.03
CA LEU A 389 25.42 -15.26 14.21
C LEU A 389 25.27 -16.74 14.51
N VAL A 390 25.52 -17.09 15.78
CA VAL A 390 25.53 -18.49 16.19
C VAL A 390 24.72 -18.65 17.48
N THR A 391 23.82 -19.59 17.53
CA THR A 391 23.15 -19.93 18.78
C THR A 391 23.81 -21.16 19.41
N THR A 392 23.89 -21.16 20.72
CA THR A 392 24.52 -22.27 21.44
C THR A 392 24.01 -22.38 22.89
N HIS A 393 24.16 -23.56 23.43
CA HIS A 393 24.03 -23.84 24.88
C HIS A 393 25.37 -24.22 25.52
N TYR A 394 26.48 -24.26 24.74
CA TYR A 394 27.79 -24.61 25.25
C TYR A 394 28.44 -23.45 26.04
N GLU A 395 28.73 -23.69 27.31
CA GLU A 395 29.41 -22.74 28.22
C GLU A 395 30.79 -22.30 27.69
N ARG A 396 31.51 -23.21 27.05
CA ARG A 396 32.83 -22.96 26.46
C ARG A 396 32.79 -21.84 25.43
N LEU A 397 31.72 -21.80 24.60
CA LEU A 397 31.58 -20.77 23.57
C LEU A 397 31.24 -19.41 24.17
N LYS A 398 30.50 -19.37 25.27
CA LYS A 398 30.20 -18.12 25.99
C LYS A 398 31.48 -17.46 26.50
N ALA A 399 32.51 -18.24 26.88
CA ALA A 399 33.78 -17.72 27.37
C ALA A 399 34.67 -17.10 26.28
N LEU A 400 34.45 -17.42 24.99
CA LEU A 400 35.25 -16.90 23.89
C LEU A 400 35.25 -15.38 23.83
N ALA A 401 34.13 -14.72 23.93
CA ALA A 401 34.02 -13.28 23.88
C ALA A 401 34.68 -12.53 25.04
N SER A 402 35.06 -13.25 26.11
CA SER A 402 35.85 -12.68 27.23
C SER A 402 37.34 -12.64 26.98
N HIS A 403 37.84 -13.38 25.99
CA HIS A 403 39.27 -13.57 25.73
C HIS A 403 39.65 -13.19 24.30
N ASP A 404 38.70 -13.06 23.40
CA ASP A 404 38.91 -12.79 21.98
C ASP A 404 37.93 -11.75 21.47
N GLU A 405 38.40 -10.58 21.05
CA GLU A 405 37.58 -9.46 20.57
C GLU A 405 36.85 -9.71 19.25
N ARG A 406 37.16 -10.81 18.55
CA ARG A 406 36.44 -11.23 17.35
C ARG A 406 35.05 -11.79 17.68
N PHE A 407 34.80 -12.14 18.94
CA PHE A 407 33.53 -12.69 19.43
C PHE A 407 32.79 -11.68 20.29
N GLN A 408 31.49 -11.71 20.15
CA GLN A 408 30.57 -10.92 20.97
C GLN A 408 29.52 -11.90 21.59
N ASN A 409 29.13 -11.64 22.82
CA ASN A 409 28.06 -12.39 23.46
C ASN A 409 26.73 -11.65 23.35
N ALA A 410 25.66 -12.43 23.24
CA ALA A 410 24.30 -11.99 23.51
C ALA A 410 23.54 -13.07 24.29
N SER A 411 22.55 -12.66 25.04
CA SER A 411 21.65 -13.58 25.74
C SER A 411 20.20 -13.24 25.47
N VAL A 412 19.33 -14.26 25.51
CA VAL A 412 17.88 -14.05 25.51
C VAL A 412 17.37 -14.06 26.95
N GLY A 413 16.54 -13.06 27.28
CA GLY A 413 16.01 -12.88 28.63
C GLY A 413 15.01 -13.97 29.01
N PHE A 414 14.93 -14.29 30.28
CA PHE A 414 13.98 -15.24 30.88
C PHE A 414 13.48 -14.70 32.22
N ASP A 415 12.17 -14.46 32.32
CA ASP A 415 11.51 -14.05 33.56
C ASP A 415 11.30 -15.24 34.44
N LEU A 416 12.08 -15.33 35.51
CA LEU A 416 11.98 -16.40 36.49
C LEU A 416 10.69 -16.29 37.32
N GLU A 417 10.13 -15.10 37.51
CA GLU A 417 8.89 -14.94 38.29
C GLU A 417 7.68 -15.50 37.52
N ARG A 418 7.61 -15.19 36.22
CA ARG A 418 6.54 -15.67 35.36
C ARG A 418 6.81 -17.01 34.70
N MET A 419 8.03 -17.55 34.88
CA MET A 419 8.50 -18.78 34.22
C MET A 419 8.34 -18.74 32.69
N ALA A 420 8.60 -17.58 32.12
CA ALA A 420 8.38 -17.32 30.70
C ALA A 420 9.59 -16.59 30.07
N PRO A 421 9.90 -16.85 28.78
CA PRO A 421 10.89 -16.07 28.07
C PRO A 421 10.39 -14.64 27.87
N THR A 422 11.28 -13.66 28.03
CA THR A 422 10.97 -12.26 27.71
C THR A 422 11.14 -11.97 26.23
N PHE A 423 11.84 -12.83 25.50
CA PHE A 423 12.21 -12.70 24.10
C PHE A 423 13.10 -11.47 23.78
N HIS A 424 13.58 -10.77 24.81
CA HIS A 424 14.52 -9.66 24.63
C HIS A 424 15.96 -10.17 24.50
N LEU A 425 16.70 -9.59 23.53
CA LEU A 425 18.10 -9.88 23.29
C LEU A 425 18.99 -8.86 24.02
N HIS A 426 19.84 -9.33 24.90
CA HIS A 426 20.79 -8.51 25.66
C HIS A 426 22.19 -8.70 25.09
N LEU A 427 22.70 -7.68 24.41
CA LEU A 427 24.04 -7.68 23.80
C LEU A 427 25.13 -7.50 24.88
N GLY A 428 26.27 -8.18 24.68
CA GLY A 428 27.46 -8.06 25.53
C GLY A 428 27.35 -8.82 26.88
N VAL A 429 26.29 -9.59 27.11
CA VAL A 429 26.11 -10.39 28.32
C VAL A 429 25.87 -11.84 27.94
N PRO A 430 26.64 -12.80 28.41
CA PRO A 430 26.35 -14.22 28.22
C PRO A 430 25.11 -14.62 29.03
N GLY A 431 24.31 -15.54 28.52
CA GLY A 431 23.12 -16.02 29.21
C GLY A 431 23.45 -16.85 30.43
N ALA A 432 22.78 -16.58 31.56
CA ALA A 432 22.87 -17.38 32.77
C ALA A 432 22.20 -18.75 32.57
N SER A 433 22.68 -19.77 33.25
CA SER A 433 22.11 -21.13 33.24
C SER A 433 20.99 -21.23 34.26
N ALA A 434 19.73 -21.10 33.86
CA ALA A 434 18.58 -21.07 34.75
C ALA A 434 17.98 -22.45 35.05
N ALA A 435 18.62 -23.55 34.62
CA ALA A 435 18.01 -24.90 34.72
C ALA A 435 17.64 -25.33 36.15
N ILE A 436 18.51 -25.04 37.15
CA ILE A 436 18.28 -25.41 38.54
C ILE A 436 17.22 -24.50 39.16
N ASP A 437 17.20 -23.21 38.85
CA ASP A 437 16.16 -22.27 39.29
C ASP A 437 14.77 -22.67 38.76
N VAL A 438 14.72 -23.06 37.48
CA VAL A 438 13.50 -23.60 36.87
C VAL A 438 13.06 -24.90 37.57
N ALA A 439 13.98 -25.82 37.82
CA ALA A 439 13.68 -27.07 38.53
C ALA A 439 13.13 -26.82 39.96
N ARG A 440 13.73 -25.87 40.69
CA ARG A 440 13.27 -25.45 42.02
C ARG A 440 11.84 -24.93 41.99
N ARG A 441 11.53 -24.05 41.04
CA ARG A 441 10.19 -23.47 40.88
C ARG A 441 9.15 -24.46 40.34
N MET A 442 9.57 -25.45 39.56
CA MET A 442 8.72 -26.57 39.15
C MET A 442 8.44 -27.57 40.26
N GLY A 443 8.97 -27.32 41.45
CA GLY A 443 8.67 -28.10 42.66
C GLY A 443 9.58 -29.32 42.85
N LEU A 444 10.75 -29.40 42.24
CA LEU A 444 11.72 -30.40 42.61
C LEU A 444 12.12 -30.20 44.07
N PRO A 445 12.26 -31.32 44.86
CA PRO A 445 12.63 -31.28 46.29
C PRO A 445 13.95 -30.51 46.47
N GLU A 446 13.98 -29.62 47.50
CA GLU A 446 15.16 -28.80 47.77
C GLU A 446 16.47 -29.60 47.99
N PRO A 447 16.48 -30.80 48.61
CA PRO A 447 17.67 -31.63 48.68
C PRO A 447 18.27 -32.01 47.30
N VAL A 448 17.38 -32.18 46.28
CA VAL A 448 17.82 -32.51 44.92
C VAL A 448 18.43 -31.27 44.26
N ASN A 449 17.78 -30.08 44.40
CA ASN A 449 18.26 -28.83 43.88
C ASN A 449 19.62 -28.44 44.49
N ALA A 450 19.75 -28.50 45.82
CA ALA A 450 21.00 -28.23 46.53
C ALA A 450 22.14 -29.19 46.14
N ARG A 451 21.80 -30.45 45.89
CA ARG A 451 22.78 -31.44 45.39
C ARG A 451 23.22 -31.13 43.96
N ALA A 452 22.26 -30.73 43.10
CA ALA A 452 22.54 -30.32 41.73
C ALA A 452 23.46 -29.07 41.69
N GLU A 453 23.22 -28.06 42.52
CA GLU A 453 24.07 -26.89 42.69
C GLU A 453 25.50 -27.25 43.10
N THR A 454 25.63 -28.18 44.08
CA THR A 454 26.92 -28.66 44.54
C THR A 454 27.70 -29.36 43.40
N LEU A 455 27.01 -30.17 42.60
CA LEU A 455 27.58 -30.88 41.45
C LEU A 455 27.94 -29.98 40.30
N ALA A 456 27.18 -28.89 40.09
CA ALA A 456 27.44 -27.87 39.06
C ALA A 456 28.64 -26.97 39.39
N GLY A 457 29.14 -26.98 40.61
CA GLY A 457 30.32 -26.23 41.09
C GLY A 457 29.97 -24.87 41.69
N GLY A 458 30.14 -24.72 43.03
CA GLY A 458 29.70 -23.55 43.83
C GLY A 458 30.29 -22.18 43.47
N GLY A 459 31.29 -22.08 42.59
CA GLY A 459 31.79 -20.81 42.05
C GLY A 459 30.91 -20.26 40.90
N ARG A 460 30.19 -21.10 40.21
CA ARG A 460 29.27 -20.75 39.11
C ARG A 460 28.04 -20.02 39.59
N ALA A 461 27.42 -20.46 40.69
CA ALA A 461 26.21 -19.83 41.21
C ALA A 461 26.35 -18.34 41.53
N LYS A 462 27.53 -17.92 42.04
CA LYS A 462 27.82 -16.49 42.27
C LYS A 462 28.01 -15.70 40.99
N MET A 463 28.61 -16.28 39.97
CA MET A 463 28.78 -15.64 38.66
C MET A 463 27.45 -15.51 37.94
N ASP A 464 26.64 -16.55 37.94
CA ASP A 464 25.30 -16.54 37.32
C ASP A 464 24.38 -15.52 38.03
N GLU A 465 24.46 -15.37 39.36
CA GLU A 465 23.72 -14.35 40.12
C GLU A 465 24.17 -12.92 39.76
N LEU A 466 25.47 -12.65 39.62
CA LEU A 466 25.99 -11.36 39.20
C LEU A 466 25.57 -11.03 37.75
N LEU A 467 25.64 -12.00 36.86
CA LEU A 467 25.20 -11.84 35.48
C LEU A 467 23.70 -11.52 35.40
N ARG A 468 22.89 -12.17 36.26
CA ARG A 468 21.46 -11.89 36.35
C ARG A 468 21.18 -10.45 36.80
N ILE A 469 21.83 -10.00 37.88
CA ILE A 469 21.69 -8.64 38.40
C ILE A 469 22.07 -7.61 37.30
N VAL A 470 23.16 -7.84 36.57
CA VAL A 470 23.60 -6.97 35.48
C VAL A 470 22.57 -6.97 34.32
N THR A 471 21.97 -8.11 34.02
CA THR A 471 20.95 -8.24 32.96
C THR A 471 19.67 -7.49 33.35
N ASP A 472 19.17 -7.73 34.58
CA ASP A 472 17.97 -7.08 35.11
C ASP A 472 18.14 -5.53 35.15
N GLU A 473 19.31 -5.04 35.56
CA GLU A 473 19.57 -3.60 35.60
C GLU A 473 19.68 -3.00 34.18
N ARG A 474 20.24 -3.74 33.22
CA ARG A 474 20.24 -3.33 31.81
C ARG A 474 18.83 -3.30 31.21
N GLU A 475 17.97 -4.27 31.52
CA GLU A 475 16.57 -4.26 31.11
C GLU A 475 15.87 -2.99 31.60
N ARG A 476 15.98 -2.70 32.90
CA ARG A 476 15.41 -1.47 33.47
C ARG A 476 15.90 -0.21 32.77
N LEU A 477 17.21 -0.09 32.55
CA LEU A 477 17.79 1.05 31.85
C LEU A 477 17.33 1.15 30.38
N THR A 478 17.10 0.02 29.73
CA THR A 478 16.60 -0.02 28.35
C THR A 478 15.14 0.43 28.28
N ASP A 479 14.31 -0.05 29.21
CA ASP A 479 12.91 0.34 29.34
C ASP A 479 12.75 1.82 29.69
N GLU A 480 13.58 2.33 30.62
CA GLU A 480 13.61 3.77 30.95
C GLU A 480 14.03 4.62 29.74
N ARG A 481 15.04 4.19 28.97
CA ARG A 481 15.47 4.88 27.74
C ARG A 481 14.37 4.86 26.67
N LYS A 482 13.66 3.75 26.53
CA LYS A 482 12.56 3.63 25.58
C LYS A 482 11.40 4.55 25.98
N ALA A 483 10.97 4.51 27.24
CA ALA A 483 9.93 5.41 27.75
C ALA A 483 10.30 6.89 27.57
N LEU A 484 11.56 7.26 27.85
CA LEU A 484 12.04 8.63 27.66
C LEU A 484 12.10 9.02 26.16
N SER A 485 12.43 8.09 25.29
CA SER A 485 12.41 8.31 23.83
C SER A 485 11.01 8.54 23.30
N GLU A 486 10.04 7.74 23.74
CA GLU A 486 8.61 7.87 23.40
C GLU A 486 8.04 9.20 23.93
N GLU A 487 8.37 9.58 25.16
CA GLU A 487 7.97 10.88 25.73
C GLU A 487 8.56 12.06 24.92
N ARG A 488 9.83 11.96 24.52
CA ARG A 488 10.46 12.99 23.68
C ARG A 488 9.83 13.07 22.29
N ALA A 489 9.48 11.95 21.67
CA ALA A 489 8.81 11.91 20.38
C ALA A 489 7.41 12.54 20.49
N ALA A 490 6.64 12.19 21.52
CA ALA A 490 5.31 12.74 21.77
C ALA A 490 5.36 14.27 22.04
N THR A 491 6.33 14.73 22.82
CA THR A 491 6.52 16.17 23.09
C THR A 491 6.96 16.94 21.84
N ALA A 492 7.81 16.35 20.99
CA ALA A 492 8.20 16.96 19.72
C ALA A 492 7.00 17.09 18.76
N SER A 493 6.19 16.04 18.63
CA SER A 493 4.97 16.06 17.82
C SER A 493 3.97 17.11 18.31
N ALA A 494 3.70 17.16 19.62
CA ALA A 494 2.80 18.15 20.21
C ALA A 494 3.32 19.59 20.01
N TYR A 495 4.65 19.78 20.06
CA TYR A 495 5.25 21.10 19.81
C TYR A 495 5.07 21.55 18.35
N GLU A 496 5.27 20.64 17.38
CA GLU A 496 5.06 20.94 15.95
C GLU A 496 3.58 21.22 15.65
N GLU A 497 2.64 20.47 16.23
CA GLU A 497 1.20 20.73 16.11
C GLU A 497 0.81 22.11 16.70
N ALA A 498 1.30 22.42 17.91
CA ALA A 498 1.04 23.70 18.54
C ALA A 498 1.59 24.87 17.69
N ARG A 499 2.76 24.67 17.08
CA ARG A 499 3.38 25.66 16.19
C ARG A 499 2.59 25.84 14.90
N ALA A 500 2.09 24.74 14.31
CA ALA A 500 1.23 24.79 13.13
C ALA A 500 -0.08 25.53 13.40
N LEU A 501 -0.75 25.23 14.51
CA LEU A 501 -1.96 25.92 14.95
C LEU A 501 -1.70 27.41 15.21
N GLN A 502 -0.55 27.77 15.82
CA GLN A 502 -0.19 29.16 16.06
C GLN A 502 0.03 29.95 14.75
N THR A 503 0.67 29.31 13.75
CA THR A 503 0.86 29.93 12.43
C THR A 503 -0.46 30.13 11.70
N GLU A 504 -1.33 29.14 11.72
CA GLU A 504 -2.65 29.19 11.12
C GLU A 504 -3.54 30.27 11.79
N ALA A 505 -3.53 30.33 13.12
CA ALA A 505 -4.26 31.36 13.85
C ALA A 505 -3.76 32.78 13.50
N ALA A 506 -2.45 32.96 13.37
CA ALA A 506 -1.87 34.25 12.99
C ALA A 506 -2.24 34.64 11.53
N GLU A 507 -2.26 33.70 10.60
CA GLU A 507 -2.71 33.96 9.24
C GLU A 507 -4.20 34.30 9.16
N ASN A 508 -5.04 33.57 9.89
CA ASN A 508 -6.47 33.80 9.94
C ASN A 508 -6.79 35.19 10.56
N ALA A 509 -6.11 35.54 11.64
CA ALA A 509 -6.23 36.88 12.25
C ALA A 509 -5.84 38.00 11.28
N ARG A 510 -4.76 37.77 10.49
CA ARG A 510 -4.30 38.71 9.46
C ARG A 510 -5.31 38.86 8.34
N ARG A 511 -5.88 37.76 7.81
CA ARG A 511 -6.91 37.76 6.75
C ARG A 511 -8.18 38.47 7.23
N GLN A 512 -8.57 38.29 8.51
CA GLN A 512 -9.72 38.98 9.08
C GLN A 512 -9.46 40.50 9.19
N HIS A 513 -8.27 40.87 9.67
CA HIS A 513 -7.89 42.28 9.75
C HIS A 513 -7.82 42.98 8.37
N GLU A 514 -7.37 42.29 7.33
CA GLU A 514 -7.39 42.79 5.93
C GLU A 514 -8.83 43.01 5.44
N LYS A 515 -9.75 42.05 5.68
CA LYS A 515 -11.17 42.19 5.32
C LYS A 515 -11.86 43.35 6.05
N ASP A 516 -11.61 43.50 7.36
CA ASP A 516 -12.19 44.58 8.16
C ASP A 516 -11.68 45.93 7.70
N TYR A 517 -10.40 46.05 7.34
CA TYR A 517 -9.80 47.26 6.78
C TYR A 517 -10.39 47.60 5.39
N GLU A 518 -10.53 46.62 4.49
CA GLU A 518 -11.17 46.83 3.17
C GLU A 518 -12.63 47.24 3.30
N GLY A 519 -13.39 46.65 4.23
CA GLY A 519 -14.75 47.00 4.55
C GLY A 519 -14.87 48.45 5.05
N ALA A 520 -14.00 48.85 5.98
CA ALA A 520 -13.97 50.24 6.49
C ALA A 520 -13.59 51.24 5.39
N MET A 521 -12.62 50.92 4.53
CA MET A 521 -12.23 51.79 3.42
C MET A 521 -13.33 51.91 2.36
N SER A 522 -14.07 50.84 2.09
CA SER A 522 -15.24 50.85 1.21
C SER A 522 -16.35 51.76 1.74
N ALA A 523 -16.71 51.63 3.03
CA ALA A 523 -17.70 52.46 3.69
C ALA A 523 -17.30 53.95 3.68
N LEU A 524 -16.02 54.28 3.91
CA LEU A 524 -15.50 55.65 3.81
C LEU A 524 -15.59 56.23 2.40
N ARG A 525 -15.30 55.43 1.36
CA ARG A 525 -15.46 55.86 -0.04
C ARG A 525 -16.91 56.14 -0.39
N GLN A 526 -17.83 55.32 0.11
CA GLN A 526 -19.26 55.49 -0.08
C GLN A 526 -19.76 56.78 0.61
N ALA A 527 -19.39 57.02 1.87
CA ALA A 527 -19.73 58.22 2.61
C ALA A 527 -19.19 59.50 1.91
N ARG A 528 -17.94 59.47 1.41
CA ARG A 528 -17.40 60.59 0.60
C ARG A 528 -18.20 60.82 -0.67
N SER A 529 -18.60 59.78 -1.39
CA SER A 529 -19.40 59.85 -2.61
C SER A 529 -20.79 60.48 -2.34
N GLU A 530 -21.42 60.06 -1.22
CA GLU A 530 -22.73 60.62 -0.79
C GLU A 530 -22.62 62.08 -0.39
N LEU A 531 -21.59 62.47 0.37
CA LEU A 531 -21.30 63.88 0.69
C LEU A 531 -21.08 64.75 -0.56
N GLU A 532 -20.34 64.26 -1.57
CA GLU A 532 -20.13 64.97 -2.84
C GLU A 532 -21.43 65.08 -3.64
N ARG A 533 -22.29 64.04 -3.65
CA ARG A 533 -23.63 64.09 -4.28
C ARG A 533 -24.54 65.08 -3.59
N ALA A 534 -24.59 65.07 -2.26
CA ALA A 534 -25.34 66.04 -1.46
C ALA A 534 -24.88 67.47 -1.74
N LYS A 535 -23.56 67.70 -1.80
CA LYS A 535 -22.97 69.01 -2.12
C LYS A 535 -23.32 69.48 -3.54
N LYS A 536 -23.38 68.62 -4.56
CA LYS A 536 -23.84 68.91 -5.91
C LYS A 536 -25.34 69.20 -5.97
N GLY A 537 -26.16 68.52 -5.14
CA GLY A 537 -27.60 68.71 -5.04
C GLY A 537 -27.94 70.08 -4.40
N ILE A 538 -27.21 70.49 -3.36
CA ILE A 538 -27.38 71.78 -2.67
C ILE A 538 -26.91 72.95 -3.51
N LYS A 539 -25.89 72.84 -4.37
CA LYS A 539 -25.47 73.87 -5.32
C LYS A 539 -26.53 74.19 -6.37
N LYS A 540 -27.54 73.34 -6.55
CA LYS A 540 -28.67 73.54 -7.48
C LYS A 540 -29.93 74.15 -6.83
N ARG A 541 -29.99 74.25 -5.49
CA ARG A 541 -31.15 74.84 -4.72
C ARG A 541 -30.62 75.70 -3.62
N VAL A 542 -30.67 77.02 -3.87
CA VAL A 542 -30.71 78.15 -2.94
C VAL A 542 -30.16 78.01 -1.50
N SER A 543 -29.14 78.84 -1.19
CA SER A 543 -28.69 79.34 0.11
C SER A 543 -29.02 78.50 1.38
N VAL A 544 -28.11 77.60 1.71
CA VAL A 544 -27.95 77.02 3.04
C VAL A 544 -26.47 76.82 3.36
N ASP A 545 -26.12 77.17 4.57
CA ASP A 545 -24.84 77.30 5.22
C ASP A 545 -23.71 76.36 4.74
N ALA A 546 -22.79 76.92 4.02
CA ALA A 546 -21.58 76.21 3.51
C ALA A 546 -20.60 75.84 4.63
N SER A 547 -20.82 76.25 5.84
CA SER A 547 -19.99 76.02 7.02
C SER A 547 -20.19 74.59 7.58
N SER A 548 -21.44 74.11 7.65
CA SER A 548 -21.73 72.74 8.17
C SER A 548 -21.20 71.60 7.25
N LEU A 549 -21.32 71.78 5.92
CA LEU A 549 -20.81 70.83 4.94
C LEU A 549 -19.28 70.77 4.90
N LYS A 550 -18.59 71.89 5.18
CA LYS A 550 -17.13 71.87 5.37
C LYS A 550 -16.71 71.13 6.62
N HIS A 551 -17.51 71.26 7.73
CA HIS A 551 -17.26 70.55 8.95
C HIS A 551 -17.44 69.05 8.84
N ASP A 552 -18.49 68.58 8.17
CA ASP A 552 -18.75 67.14 7.97
C ASP A 552 -17.74 66.48 6.99
N LYS A 553 -17.27 67.21 5.98
CA LYS A 553 -16.16 66.78 5.14
C LYS A 553 -14.87 66.62 5.96
N GLY A 554 -14.60 67.57 6.83
CA GLY A 554 -13.44 67.50 7.77
C GLY A 554 -13.49 66.29 8.69
N LYS A 555 -14.67 65.90 9.18
CA LYS A 555 -14.85 64.70 10.01
C LYS A 555 -14.60 63.40 9.23
N VAL A 556 -15.12 63.30 8.00
CA VAL A 556 -14.91 62.13 7.14
C VAL A 556 -13.43 61.98 6.72
N ASP A 557 -12.75 63.12 6.42
CA ASP A 557 -11.32 63.11 6.11
C ASP A 557 -10.46 62.79 7.33
N ALA A 558 -10.85 63.20 8.54
CA ALA A 558 -10.21 62.82 9.80
C ALA A 558 -10.39 61.32 10.11
N LEU A 559 -11.60 60.78 9.90
CA LEU A 559 -11.88 59.35 10.01
C LEU A 559 -11.06 58.53 9.00
N ALA A 560 -10.96 58.97 7.76
CA ALA A 560 -10.15 58.33 6.74
C ALA A 560 -8.66 58.30 7.11
N ALA A 561 -8.14 59.40 7.71
CA ALA A 561 -6.77 59.44 8.20
C ALA A 561 -6.53 58.50 9.39
N THR A 562 -7.56 58.33 10.26
CA THR A 562 -7.48 57.39 11.38
C THR A 562 -7.52 55.92 10.92
N VAL A 563 -8.43 55.58 10.00
CA VAL A 563 -8.49 54.22 9.39
C VAL A 563 -7.21 53.93 8.62
N GLY A 564 -6.64 54.91 7.91
CA GLY A 564 -5.38 54.75 7.20
C GLY A 564 -4.18 54.44 8.11
N LYS A 565 -4.20 54.91 9.38
CA LYS A 565 -3.15 54.56 10.35
C LYS A 565 -3.19 53.10 10.82
N HIS A 566 -4.34 52.43 10.70
CA HIS A 566 -4.55 51.05 11.07
C HIS A 566 -4.48 50.11 9.87
N ALA A 567 -3.94 50.58 8.74
CA ALA A 567 -3.67 49.70 7.56
C ALA A 567 -2.78 48.54 7.96
N PRO A 568 -3.08 47.30 7.52
CA PRO A 568 -2.22 46.15 7.77
C PRO A 568 -0.82 46.44 7.22
N LYS A 569 0.17 46.40 8.13
CA LYS A 569 1.58 46.56 7.72
C LYS A 569 2.00 45.33 6.94
N LYS A 570 2.41 45.50 5.69
CA LYS A 570 3.10 44.43 4.94
C LYS A 570 4.31 44.00 5.79
N PRO A 571 4.54 42.68 5.98
CA PRO A 571 5.70 42.20 6.73
C PRO A 571 6.97 42.76 6.09
N GLN A 572 7.69 43.58 6.84
CA GLN A 572 9.04 43.94 6.44
C GLN A 572 9.97 42.78 6.80
N PRO A 573 10.75 42.26 5.88
CA PRO A 573 11.73 41.22 6.20
C PRO A 573 12.72 41.76 7.24
N GLU A 574 12.88 41.02 8.33
CA GLU A 574 13.84 41.33 9.39
C GLU A 574 15.28 41.23 8.86
N GLY A 575 16.07 42.25 9.03
CA GLY A 575 17.49 42.27 8.70
C GLY A 575 17.99 43.66 8.28
N ASN A 576 19.30 43.90 8.46
CA ASN A 576 19.93 45.12 7.98
C ASN A 576 20.23 45.06 6.50
N ALA A 577 20.24 46.21 5.81
CA ALA A 577 20.69 46.29 4.42
C ALA A 577 22.18 45.84 4.34
N PRO A 578 22.52 44.92 3.43
CA PRO A 578 23.86 44.40 3.33
C PRO A 578 24.82 45.47 2.80
N SER A 579 26.06 45.47 3.30
CA SER A 579 27.16 46.24 2.73
C SER A 579 27.77 45.52 1.53
N GLU A 580 28.45 46.25 0.65
CA GLU A 580 29.00 45.71 -0.60
C GLU A 580 29.91 44.47 -0.40
N GLY A 581 30.68 44.44 0.69
CA GLY A 581 31.52 43.31 1.04
C GLY A 581 30.82 42.06 1.57
N GLN A 582 29.51 42.14 1.87
CA GLN A 582 28.67 41.04 2.35
C GLN A 582 27.88 40.32 1.25
N LEU A 583 27.95 40.81 0.02
CA LEU A 583 27.23 40.32 -1.15
C LEU A 583 28.17 39.51 -2.09
N ALA A 584 28.80 38.48 -1.57
CA ALA A 584 29.58 37.55 -2.39
C ALA A 584 28.65 36.68 -3.28
N VAL A 585 29.13 36.25 -4.43
CA VAL A 585 28.40 35.31 -5.31
C VAL A 585 28.06 34.04 -4.51
N GLY A 586 26.80 33.61 -4.57
CA GLY A 586 26.28 32.51 -3.77
C GLY A 586 25.59 32.91 -2.44
N THR A 587 25.68 34.18 -2.02
CA THR A 587 25.01 34.65 -0.78
C THR A 587 23.50 34.67 -0.95
N THR A 588 22.76 34.07 -0.02
CA THR A 588 21.30 34.10 0.00
C THR A 588 20.80 35.39 0.64
N VAL A 589 19.95 36.11 -0.09
CA VAL A 589 19.37 37.40 0.31
C VAL A 589 17.85 37.39 0.12
N SER A 590 17.12 38.14 0.95
CA SER A 590 15.70 38.41 0.73
C SER A 590 15.53 39.70 -0.04
N VAL A 591 14.75 39.70 -1.11
CA VAL A 591 14.42 40.85 -1.94
C VAL A 591 13.08 41.43 -1.48
N ILE A 592 13.09 42.67 -0.96
CA ILE A 592 11.90 43.30 -0.37
C ILE A 592 10.81 43.52 -1.40
N SER A 593 11.15 44.04 -2.60
CA SER A 593 10.22 44.33 -3.68
C SER A 593 9.51 43.10 -4.24
N LEU A 594 10.19 41.94 -4.22
CA LEU A 594 9.67 40.68 -4.77
C LEU A 594 9.08 39.76 -3.68
N GLY A 595 9.31 40.03 -2.39
CA GLY A 595 8.83 39.22 -1.27
C GLY A 595 9.47 37.82 -1.17
N ASN A 596 10.47 37.50 -1.99
CA ASN A 596 11.09 36.18 -2.13
C ASN A 596 12.58 36.20 -1.81
N ARG A 597 13.15 35.00 -1.53
CA ARG A 597 14.60 34.82 -1.37
C ARG A 597 15.26 34.57 -2.72
N GLY A 598 16.45 35.12 -2.90
CA GLY A 598 17.27 34.89 -4.10
C GLY A 598 18.75 34.69 -3.72
N VAL A 599 19.54 34.24 -4.67
CA VAL A 599 20.97 34.01 -4.53
C VAL A 599 21.72 35.02 -5.40
N VAL A 600 22.78 35.62 -4.86
CA VAL A 600 23.63 36.57 -5.61
C VAL A 600 24.33 35.81 -6.76
N ALA A 601 24.05 36.22 -8.00
CA ALA A 601 24.54 35.59 -9.22
C ALA A 601 25.83 36.23 -9.77
N GLU A 602 26.04 37.54 -9.50
CA GLU A 602 27.24 38.27 -9.89
C GLU A 602 27.72 39.20 -8.77
N ALA A 603 29.01 39.51 -8.77
CA ALA A 603 29.59 40.48 -7.84
C ALA A 603 28.89 41.84 -7.98
N PRO A 604 28.73 42.62 -6.89
CA PRO A 604 28.08 43.93 -6.89
C PRO A 604 28.77 44.92 -7.85
N ARG A 605 27.98 45.75 -8.58
CA ARG A 605 28.47 46.84 -9.42
C ARG A 605 27.62 48.09 -9.25
N LYS A 606 28.24 49.23 -8.91
CA LYS A 606 27.60 50.55 -8.83
C LYS A 606 26.28 50.56 -7.98
N GLY A 607 26.32 49.99 -6.78
CA GLY A 607 25.17 50.01 -5.85
C GLY A 607 24.03 49.05 -6.19
N THR A 608 24.20 48.18 -7.20
CA THR A 608 23.23 47.14 -7.58
C THR A 608 23.89 45.77 -7.70
N VAL A 609 23.12 44.70 -7.51
CA VAL A 609 23.62 43.32 -7.60
C VAL A 609 22.62 42.49 -8.42
N LEU A 610 23.13 41.56 -9.23
CA LEU A 610 22.31 40.61 -9.98
C LEU A 610 21.95 39.43 -9.06
N ILE A 611 20.65 39.21 -8.88
CA ILE A 611 20.13 38.14 -8.01
C ILE A 611 19.33 37.19 -8.85
N GLN A 612 19.46 35.91 -8.59
CA GLN A 612 18.64 34.85 -9.15
C GLN A 612 17.56 34.48 -8.14
N VAL A 613 16.29 34.67 -8.51
CA VAL A 613 15.10 34.26 -7.75
C VAL A 613 14.39 33.20 -8.58
N GLY A 614 14.55 31.93 -8.22
CA GLY A 614 14.10 30.81 -9.04
C GLY A 614 14.79 30.77 -10.42
N LEU A 615 14.03 30.83 -11.50
CA LEU A 615 14.54 30.84 -12.88
C LEU A 615 14.83 32.27 -13.42
N ILE A 616 14.49 33.31 -12.68
CA ILE A 616 14.59 34.71 -13.14
C ILE A 616 15.84 35.37 -12.53
N LYS A 617 16.65 36.00 -13.37
CA LYS A 617 17.78 36.84 -12.93
C LYS A 617 17.36 38.31 -13.05
N THR A 618 17.44 39.08 -11.95
CA THR A 618 17.09 40.49 -11.92
C THR A 618 18.14 41.30 -11.18
N ARG A 619 18.35 42.58 -11.58
CA ARG A 619 19.22 43.51 -10.89
C ARG A 619 18.45 44.30 -9.84
N VAL A 620 18.94 44.31 -8.61
CA VAL A 620 18.26 44.89 -7.47
C VAL A 620 19.25 45.81 -6.71
N PRO A 621 18.82 46.99 -6.24
CA PRO A 621 19.64 47.90 -5.45
C PRO A 621 19.84 47.32 -4.04
N PHE A 622 20.95 47.63 -3.38
CA PHE A 622 21.29 47.14 -2.02
C PHE A 622 20.22 47.51 -0.97
N SER A 623 19.58 48.65 -1.12
CA SER A 623 18.50 49.12 -0.23
C SER A 623 17.30 48.17 -0.18
N ASP A 624 17.10 47.43 -1.26
CA ASP A 624 15.98 46.47 -1.44
C ASP A 624 16.34 45.03 -0.98
N LEU A 625 17.53 44.86 -0.39
CA LEU A 625 18.03 43.56 0.05
C LEU A 625 18.13 43.48 1.55
N ARG A 626 17.96 42.24 2.09
CA ARG A 626 18.25 41.89 3.48
C ARG A 626 19.01 40.57 3.52
N LEU A 627 20.04 40.51 4.36
CA LEU A 627 20.77 39.25 4.59
C LEU A 627 19.85 38.23 5.30
N ALA A 628 19.68 37.06 4.71
CA ALA A 628 19.00 35.97 5.40
C ALA A 628 19.89 35.50 6.56
N LYS A 629 19.42 35.58 7.80
CA LYS A 629 20.13 35.02 8.97
C LYS A 629 20.33 33.52 8.75
N ALA A 630 21.59 33.08 8.73
CA ALA A 630 21.94 31.67 8.85
C ALA A 630 21.40 31.15 10.18
N ALA A 631 20.68 30.02 10.13
CA ALA A 631 20.17 29.37 11.33
C ALA A 631 21.35 28.96 12.22
N LYS A 632 21.64 29.71 13.27
CA LYS A 632 22.56 29.30 14.34
C LYS A 632 21.90 28.16 15.11
N LYS A 633 22.53 27.00 15.16
CA LYS A 633 22.27 25.98 16.17
C LYS A 633 22.48 26.62 17.54
N LYS A 634 21.42 26.89 18.24
CA LYS A 634 21.45 27.28 19.66
C LYS A 634 21.44 26.02 20.51
N THR A 635 22.55 25.74 21.16
CA THR A 635 22.56 24.99 22.41
C THR A 635 22.05 25.92 23.49
N ASP A 636 20.83 25.75 23.91
CA ASP A 636 20.29 26.45 25.08
C ASP A 636 20.12 25.49 26.24
N SER A 637 20.81 25.84 27.31
CA SER A 637 20.71 25.28 28.64
C SER A 637 19.28 25.54 29.22
N LEU A 638 18.60 24.47 29.58
CA LEU A 638 17.30 24.48 30.22
C LEU A 638 17.31 25.22 31.57
N ARG A 639 16.56 26.30 31.65
CA ARG A 639 15.99 26.82 32.92
C ARG A 639 14.50 26.50 32.94
N THR A 640 14.09 25.68 33.90
CA THR A 640 12.71 25.30 34.17
C THR A 640 11.91 26.48 34.78
N PRO A 641 10.69 26.73 34.34
CA PRO A 641 9.69 27.42 35.17
C PRO A 641 8.77 26.41 35.88
N ARG A 642 8.73 26.49 37.19
CA ARG A 642 7.66 25.88 38.00
C ARG A 642 6.34 26.59 37.70
N GLY A 643 5.35 25.80 37.28
CA GLY A 643 3.97 26.21 37.19
C GLY A 643 3.09 24.98 37.16
N SER A 644 2.45 24.66 38.29
CA SER A 644 1.50 23.56 38.44
C SER A 644 0.19 23.89 37.71
N ILE A 645 -0.16 23.14 36.70
CA ILE A 645 -1.52 23.11 36.12
C ILE A 645 -2.17 21.81 36.56
N GLN A 646 -3.21 21.94 37.39
CA GLN A 646 -4.10 20.82 37.71
C GLN A 646 -4.94 20.51 36.47
N VAL A 647 -4.78 19.32 35.92
CA VAL A 647 -5.68 18.78 34.90
C VAL A 647 -6.72 17.91 35.62
N THR A 648 -7.94 18.35 35.58
CA THR A 648 -9.11 17.58 36.04
C THR A 648 -9.42 16.56 34.94
N VAL A 649 -9.17 15.29 35.20
CA VAL A 649 -9.56 14.18 34.31
C VAL A 649 -11.02 13.84 34.60
N SER A 650 -11.92 14.17 33.68
CA SER A 650 -13.27 13.62 33.67
C SER A 650 -13.24 12.23 33.04
N LYS A 651 -13.58 11.22 33.83
CA LYS A 651 -13.92 9.86 33.34
C LYS A 651 -15.22 9.94 32.56
N ALA A 652 -15.21 9.52 31.33
CA ALA A 652 -16.21 8.75 30.58
C ALA A 652 -15.79 8.76 29.09
N VAL A 653 -15.56 7.61 28.54
CA VAL A 653 -16.42 7.00 27.52
C VAL A 653 -15.81 5.64 27.14
N ASP A 654 -16.58 4.62 27.36
CA ASP A 654 -16.42 3.28 26.83
C ASP A 654 -16.70 3.27 25.30
N ASP A 655 -16.00 2.34 24.57
CA ASP A 655 -16.33 1.84 23.24
C ASP A 655 -16.46 2.84 22.07
N ALA A 656 -15.37 3.48 21.70
CA ALA A 656 -15.23 3.99 20.33
C ALA A 656 -14.43 2.96 19.48
N THR A 657 -15.13 2.00 18.87
CA THR A 657 -14.55 1.16 17.82
C THR A 657 -14.13 2.06 16.64
N ALA A 658 -12.84 2.10 16.36
CA ALA A 658 -12.30 2.96 15.30
C ALA A 658 -12.83 2.50 13.93
N ARG A 659 -13.48 3.41 13.21
CA ARG A 659 -13.96 3.17 11.84
C ARG A 659 -12.77 3.02 10.89
N SER A 660 -12.69 1.88 10.19
CA SER A 660 -11.68 1.62 9.17
C SER A 660 -12.34 1.41 7.79
N PRO A 661 -11.64 1.57 6.68
CA PRO A 661 -12.16 1.23 5.35
C PRO A 661 -12.66 -0.21 5.28
N ASP A 662 -11.95 -1.15 5.90
CA ASP A 662 -12.29 -2.57 5.89
C ASP A 662 -13.51 -2.93 6.75
N SER A 663 -13.82 -2.12 7.77
CA SER A 663 -15.00 -2.27 8.61
C SER A 663 -16.20 -1.45 8.14
N THR A 664 -16.13 -0.84 6.95
CA THR A 664 -17.16 0.08 6.44
C THR A 664 -17.65 -0.33 5.06
N LEU A 665 -18.97 -0.53 4.91
CA LEU A 665 -19.66 -0.74 3.63
C LEU A 665 -20.38 0.54 3.22
N ASP A 666 -20.05 1.09 2.05
CA ASP A 666 -20.73 2.27 1.49
C ASP A 666 -21.74 1.85 0.40
N LEU A 667 -23.01 2.16 0.64
CA LEU A 667 -24.15 1.81 -0.22
C LEU A 667 -24.79 3.04 -0.86
N ARG A 668 -24.18 4.22 -0.74
CA ARG A 668 -24.78 5.46 -1.24
C ARG A 668 -24.94 5.44 -2.75
N GLY A 669 -26.17 5.71 -3.22
CA GLY A 669 -26.48 5.75 -4.64
C GLY A 669 -26.93 4.41 -5.23
N GLU A 670 -26.96 3.33 -4.45
CA GLU A 670 -27.38 2.02 -4.91
C GLU A 670 -28.91 1.81 -4.84
N ARG A 671 -29.41 0.85 -5.62
CA ARG A 671 -30.79 0.39 -5.51
C ARG A 671 -30.94 -0.54 -4.31
N ALA A 672 -32.12 -0.53 -3.68
CA ALA A 672 -32.34 -1.26 -2.43
C ALA A 672 -32.05 -2.78 -2.55
N ASP A 673 -32.43 -3.41 -3.64
CA ASP A 673 -32.25 -4.85 -3.83
C ASP A 673 -30.76 -5.22 -3.99
N ASP A 674 -30.00 -4.45 -4.77
CA ASP A 674 -28.56 -4.65 -4.96
C ASP A 674 -27.77 -4.39 -3.66
N ALA A 675 -28.19 -3.35 -2.92
CA ALA A 675 -27.60 -2.98 -1.65
C ALA A 675 -27.77 -4.06 -0.57
N LEU A 676 -28.93 -4.74 -0.50
CA LEU A 676 -29.17 -5.81 0.47
C LEU A 676 -28.27 -7.03 0.19
N ALA A 677 -28.09 -7.41 -1.08
CA ALA A 677 -27.17 -8.49 -1.44
C ALA A 677 -25.72 -8.19 -1.06
N ARG A 678 -25.28 -6.92 -1.22
CA ARG A 678 -23.96 -6.48 -0.79
C ARG A 678 -23.80 -6.43 0.73
N VAL A 679 -24.87 -6.11 1.46
CA VAL A 679 -24.87 -6.17 2.94
C VAL A 679 -24.63 -7.60 3.39
N ASP A 680 -25.34 -8.61 2.83
CA ASP A 680 -25.18 -10.00 3.19
C ASP A 680 -23.75 -10.48 2.92
N GLN A 681 -23.20 -10.21 1.73
CA GLN A 681 -21.82 -10.57 1.38
C GLN A 681 -20.77 -9.89 2.30
N PHE A 682 -21.01 -8.64 2.68
CA PHE A 682 -20.12 -7.91 3.58
C PHE A 682 -20.18 -8.43 5.02
N LEU A 683 -21.37 -8.80 5.52
CA LEU A 683 -21.54 -9.41 6.83
C LEU A 683 -20.86 -10.78 6.89
N ASP A 684 -21.03 -11.62 5.86
CA ASP A 684 -20.38 -12.93 5.78
C ASP A 684 -18.85 -12.80 5.76
N SER A 685 -18.32 -11.88 4.95
CA SER A 685 -16.86 -11.63 4.92
C SER A 685 -16.33 -11.06 6.25
N SER A 686 -17.13 -10.24 6.94
CA SER A 686 -16.77 -9.66 8.22
C SER A 686 -16.78 -10.68 9.36
N LEU A 687 -17.69 -11.67 9.32
CA LEU A 687 -17.68 -12.82 10.23
C LEU A 687 -16.46 -13.71 10.03
N LEU A 688 -16.10 -14.00 8.77
CA LEU A 688 -14.88 -14.76 8.46
C LEU A 688 -13.59 -14.08 8.94
N CYS A 689 -13.63 -12.77 9.07
CA CYS A 689 -12.51 -11.97 9.59
C CYS A 689 -12.62 -11.70 11.12
N GLU A 690 -13.53 -12.37 11.84
CA GLU A 690 -13.75 -12.23 13.30
C GLU A 690 -13.94 -10.76 13.73
N ARG A 691 -14.66 -9.96 12.95
CA ARG A 691 -14.92 -8.55 13.28
C ARG A 691 -16.09 -8.44 14.26
N GLU A 692 -15.88 -7.75 15.36
CA GLU A 692 -16.94 -7.52 16.37
C GLU A 692 -17.99 -6.49 15.91
N CYS A 693 -17.55 -5.42 15.19
CA CYS A 693 -18.42 -4.33 14.79
C CYS A 693 -18.10 -3.81 13.39
N VAL A 694 -19.14 -3.52 12.60
CA VAL A 694 -19.03 -2.97 11.24
C VAL A 694 -19.97 -1.79 11.01
N PHE A 695 -19.64 -0.95 10.02
CA PHE A 695 -20.36 0.28 9.68
C PHE A 695 -21.01 0.16 8.30
N VAL A 696 -22.30 0.38 8.21
CA VAL A 696 -23.04 0.40 6.95
C VAL A 696 -23.52 1.81 6.65
N VAL A 697 -22.96 2.42 5.59
CA VAL A 697 -23.22 3.80 5.16
C VAL A 697 -24.25 3.80 4.05
N HIS A 698 -25.47 4.29 4.33
CA HIS A 698 -26.57 4.37 3.36
C HIS A 698 -26.95 5.83 3.03
N GLY A 699 -26.32 6.80 3.71
CA GLY A 699 -26.56 8.23 3.48
C GLY A 699 -27.89 8.74 4.04
N HIS A 700 -28.11 10.06 3.86
CA HIS A 700 -29.30 10.76 4.38
C HIS A 700 -30.46 10.85 3.37
N GLY A 701 -30.26 10.64 2.08
CA GLY A 701 -31.21 10.79 0.96
C GLY A 701 -32.70 10.69 1.29
N THR A 702 -33.48 10.03 0.45
CA THR A 702 -34.94 9.82 0.66
C THR A 702 -35.27 8.92 1.85
N GLY A 703 -34.27 8.26 2.43
CA GLY A 703 -34.44 7.29 3.53
C GLY A 703 -34.90 5.89 3.13
N ALA A 704 -35.19 5.63 1.85
CA ALA A 704 -35.64 4.34 1.37
C ALA A 704 -34.59 3.25 1.63
N LEU A 705 -33.32 3.50 1.25
CA LEU A 705 -32.20 2.58 1.45
C LEU A 705 -31.93 2.33 2.94
N ARG A 706 -31.94 3.37 3.76
CA ARG A 706 -31.83 3.27 5.22
C ARG A 706 -32.90 2.35 5.82
N THR A 707 -34.14 2.53 5.41
CA THR A 707 -35.26 1.73 5.91
C THR A 707 -35.13 0.27 5.49
N ALA A 708 -34.77 0.00 4.23
CA ALA A 708 -34.55 -1.34 3.72
C ALA A 708 -33.41 -2.05 4.46
N VAL A 709 -32.25 -1.40 4.59
CA VAL A 709 -31.07 -1.95 5.27
C VAL A 709 -31.38 -2.25 6.75
N ARG A 710 -31.97 -1.32 7.49
CA ARG A 710 -32.31 -1.55 8.92
C ARG A 710 -33.38 -2.62 9.12
N ALA A 711 -34.34 -2.75 8.21
CA ALA A 711 -35.34 -3.83 8.24
C ALA A 711 -34.70 -5.20 7.97
N HIS A 712 -33.74 -5.26 7.08
CA HIS A 712 -32.96 -6.46 6.75
C HIS A 712 -32.06 -6.87 7.92
N LEU A 713 -31.24 -5.97 8.47
CA LEU A 713 -30.38 -6.20 9.61
C LEU A 713 -31.11 -6.70 10.86
N LYS A 714 -32.35 -6.25 11.07
CA LYS A 714 -33.19 -6.70 12.21
C LYS A 714 -33.55 -8.19 12.14
N ARG A 715 -33.54 -8.79 10.95
CA ARG A 715 -33.93 -10.18 10.72
C ARG A 715 -32.75 -11.10 10.43
N HIS A 716 -31.55 -10.53 10.28
CA HIS A 716 -30.37 -11.28 9.88
C HIS A 716 -29.83 -12.12 11.06
N PRO A 717 -29.59 -13.45 10.89
CA PRO A 717 -29.23 -14.35 11.98
C PRO A 717 -27.86 -14.06 12.62
N SER A 718 -26.92 -13.54 11.86
CA SER A 718 -25.55 -13.27 12.28
C SER A 718 -25.36 -11.95 13.03
N ILE A 719 -26.43 -11.21 13.33
CA ILE A 719 -26.37 -9.92 13.99
C ILE A 719 -26.76 -10.04 15.46
N ALA A 720 -25.88 -9.56 16.35
CA ALA A 720 -26.17 -9.49 17.78
C ALA A 720 -27.00 -8.25 18.13
N LYS A 721 -26.60 -7.08 17.64
CA LYS A 721 -27.30 -5.79 17.83
C LYS A 721 -26.91 -4.81 16.71
N TRP A 722 -27.74 -3.79 16.51
CA TRP A 722 -27.40 -2.66 15.67
C TRP A 722 -27.93 -1.35 16.26
N ARG A 723 -27.30 -0.21 15.93
CA ARG A 723 -27.78 1.13 16.27
C ARG A 723 -27.51 2.13 15.14
N ARG A 724 -28.16 3.28 15.19
CA ARG A 724 -27.78 4.43 14.34
C ARG A 724 -26.45 5.02 14.76
N GLY A 725 -25.70 5.61 13.85
CA GLY A 725 -24.49 6.35 14.17
C GLY A 725 -24.78 7.61 14.98
N GLU A 726 -23.84 8.00 15.81
CA GLU A 726 -23.84 9.26 16.56
C GLU A 726 -23.25 10.40 15.72
N GLN A 727 -23.24 11.65 16.26
CA GLN A 727 -22.88 12.84 15.49
C GLN A 727 -21.43 12.80 14.97
N GLY A 728 -20.52 12.08 15.63
CA GLY A 728 -19.13 11.81 15.19
C GLY A 728 -18.94 10.60 14.28
N GLU A 729 -19.95 9.70 14.16
CA GLU A 729 -19.89 8.45 13.39
C GLU A 729 -20.59 8.54 12.02
N GLY A 730 -21.14 9.69 11.66
CA GLY A 730 -21.91 9.95 10.44
C GLY A 730 -23.41 10.07 10.64
N GLY A 731 -23.89 10.13 11.89
CA GLY A 731 -25.27 10.39 12.25
C GLY A 731 -26.26 9.34 11.72
N ASP A 732 -27.47 9.77 11.40
CA ASP A 732 -28.53 8.86 10.89
C ASP A 732 -28.29 8.33 9.46
N GLY A 733 -27.20 8.77 8.80
CA GLY A 733 -26.75 8.25 7.50
C GLY A 733 -25.92 6.97 7.59
N VAL A 734 -25.58 6.50 8.80
CA VAL A 734 -24.78 5.32 9.09
C VAL A 734 -25.50 4.42 10.08
N THR A 735 -25.35 3.11 9.91
CA THR A 735 -25.83 2.11 10.87
C THR A 735 -24.65 1.25 11.32
N LEU A 736 -24.43 1.18 12.63
CA LEU A 736 -23.43 0.31 13.26
C LEU A 736 -24.07 -1.05 13.55
N VAL A 737 -23.32 -2.12 13.28
CA VAL A 737 -23.79 -3.49 13.39
C VAL A 737 -22.76 -4.31 14.15
N TRP A 738 -23.17 -4.97 15.22
CA TRP A 738 -22.37 -5.95 15.97
C TRP A 738 -22.73 -7.34 15.54
N LEU A 739 -21.73 -8.10 15.16
CA LEU A 739 -21.87 -9.47 14.71
C LEU A 739 -21.97 -10.42 15.91
N ARG A 740 -22.53 -11.61 15.71
CA ARG A 740 -22.51 -12.67 16.70
C ARG A 740 -21.25 -13.52 16.49
N ASP A 741 -20.61 -13.88 17.58
CA ASP A 741 -19.52 -14.85 17.59
C ASP A 741 -19.97 -16.22 17.10
#